data_7813fc1c2f72f70af2a3457b1221282b
#
_entry.id   7813fc1c2f72f70af2a3457b1221282b
#
_cell.length_a   1.000
_cell.length_b   1.000
_cell.length_c   1.000
_cell.angle_alpha   90.00
_cell.angle_beta   90.00
_cell.angle_gamma   90.00
#
_symmetry.space_group_name_H-M   'P 1'
#
loop_
_entity.id
_entity.type
_entity.pdbx_description
1 polymer ?
#
loop_
_entity_poly.entity_id
_entity_poly.type
_entity_poly.pdbx_seq_one_letter_code
_entity_poly.pdbx_strand_id
1 'polypeptide(L)'
;MSEAATQDIIQEVKYAEVAFGVELDVPAKDYKATLQLPKTDFPMKANLPKREPEMLRRWDELNLYGRLLEARKHGPKWVLHDGPPYANGRVHLGTALNKILKDFVVRSRSMMGFSTPYVPGWDCHGMPIEYKVSRDLGDRARTISKLELRRLCRAEAEKWIELQRSDFRRLGVIGDWFAPYLTMSPEYDAAEVTVLRHMVEGGYVYRGLRPVYWCFSDRTALAEAEVEYDLHVSPSIYVAFALNSNLTDAGSLAADPADRAELAAAHKAANLYALIWTTTPWTLPANLGICLNAAFDYVALKISGRYYIVAEKLVQSIASECALPVEGTIPLDREVLHRFDGQNIFRHPFTGRDVKLMYGDHVTAETGTGLVHTAPGHGYEDFVVGSQYGLTPFTPVDDQGRFTADAGQWAGQNVFDANDSIVEHLRKIGALLAAHQYSHSYPHCWRCKNPLIFRATEQWFLNIDHRQLRARILEAIDQVNWVPSWSRERIRNMTETRPDWCLSRQRAWGVPIPALRCTSCREIMLDIETMRRVEQLFAQEGSDAWFARPTADFVPDKVKCSKCGGTDFAKEEDVLDVWFDSGSSQNAVLGLRSELTWPADAYLEAVEQARGWFGSSLVCAVAERGSAPFRNVINHGLTVDEQGRKMSKSLGNSPDAIEIVERLGADVLRLVYASLDYTAEIALGETIYSAVSESYRKLRNTCRYMLGNLYDFDPERDAVTIERLPELDRFILARLERLKSTVLKAFENYDFQAAFHAILNFVVVDLSSLYIDVARDRLYCSGAHSFERRSAQTALYVVLDALVRMLAPLIPFTADEVYLRIPRRTAESVHLLTLPAARPELLDPALEARWQRLLQLRDQTLKLLEQMRQSGTIGAPLEAQIAVGTTGDGTTGDGWADLQADRDLLKELFIVSEVKILAEPEVRQLLARAGGAREFHSDGHFARISDNPPAILVGQRAPGQKCQRCWCYYADGGHPELCVRCRAIVQT
;
A
#
# COMPACT_ATOMS: atom_id res chain seq x y z
N MET A 1 -29.63 15.15 -5.71
CA MET A 1 -30.90 15.42 -6.41
C MET A 1 -31.02 14.42 -7.53
N SER A 2 -32.12 13.65 -7.53
CA SER A 2 -32.29 12.40 -8.28
C SER A 2 -32.46 12.58 -9.81
N GLU A 3 -32.23 11.51 -10.55
CA GLU A 3 -32.56 11.39 -11.99
C GLU A 3 -33.98 11.88 -12.37
N ALA A 4 -34.87 11.93 -11.42
CA ALA A 4 -36.22 12.50 -11.56
C ALA A 4 -36.21 13.95 -12.06
N ALA A 5 -35.31 14.80 -11.58
CA ALA A 5 -35.32 16.23 -11.98
C ALA A 5 -34.83 16.46 -13.43
N THR A 6 -34.09 15.52 -14.01
CA THR A 6 -33.64 15.64 -15.41
C THR A 6 -34.58 14.93 -16.40
N GLN A 7 -35.34 13.94 -15.93
CA GLN A 7 -36.40 13.31 -16.71
C GLN A 7 -37.69 14.17 -16.72
N ASP A 8 -38.00 14.86 -15.64
CA ASP A 8 -39.12 15.78 -15.58
C ASP A 8 -39.00 16.95 -16.57
N ILE A 9 -37.78 17.48 -16.78
CA ILE A 9 -37.53 18.54 -17.77
C ILE A 9 -37.75 18.02 -19.22
N ILE A 10 -37.53 16.74 -19.48
CA ILE A 10 -37.79 16.14 -20.80
C ILE A 10 -39.27 15.74 -20.96
N GLN A 11 -39.95 15.45 -19.86
CA GLN A 11 -41.37 15.09 -19.87
C GLN A 11 -42.30 16.30 -19.92
N GLU A 12 -41.94 17.42 -19.27
CA GLU A 12 -42.72 18.67 -19.37
C GLU A 12 -42.74 19.25 -20.79
N VAL A 13 -41.75 19.00 -21.61
CA VAL A 13 -41.73 19.37 -23.03
C VAL A 13 -42.73 18.54 -23.87
N LYS A 14 -43.16 17.36 -23.37
CA LYS A 14 -44.16 16.50 -24.05
C LYS A 14 -45.60 16.69 -23.57
N TYR A 15 -45.83 17.29 -22.42
CA TYR A 15 -47.17 17.48 -21.87
C TYR A 15 -47.84 18.83 -22.20
N ALA A 16 -47.16 19.74 -22.87
CA ALA A 16 -47.71 21.00 -23.32
C ALA A 16 -48.50 20.89 -24.64
N GLU A 17 -48.58 19.71 -25.24
CA GLU A 17 -49.30 19.48 -26.54
C GLU A 17 -50.76 19.01 -26.39
N VAL A 18 -51.24 18.79 -25.19
CA VAL A 18 -52.63 18.30 -25.00
C VAL A 18 -53.36 19.06 -23.91
N ALA A 19 -53.79 20.30 -24.12
CA ALA A 19 -55.02 20.94 -23.61
C ALA A 19 -55.07 22.40 -23.99
N PHE A 20 -55.90 22.73 -24.88
CA PHE A 20 -56.74 23.90 -25.16
C PHE A 20 -56.75 24.21 -26.67
N GLY A 21 -57.76 23.69 -27.34
CA GLY A 21 -58.12 24.10 -28.68
C GLY A 21 -58.66 25.50 -28.68
N VAL A 22 -57.86 26.45 -29.17
CA VAL A 22 -58.29 27.65 -29.91
C VAL A 22 -57.23 27.90 -30.97
N GLU A 23 -57.55 27.63 -32.22
CA GLU A 23 -56.75 28.05 -33.35
C GLU A 23 -56.62 29.59 -33.39
N LEU A 24 -55.44 30.08 -33.07
CA LEU A 24 -54.93 31.33 -33.65
C LEU A 24 -53.60 30.96 -34.35
N ASP A 25 -53.70 30.85 -35.68
CA ASP A 25 -52.67 30.52 -36.58
C ASP A 25 -51.63 31.67 -36.69
N VAL A 26 -50.72 31.75 -35.70
CA VAL A 26 -49.44 32.49 -35.76
C VAL A 26 -48.35 31.47 -35.48
N PRO A 27 -47.44 31.14 -36.43
CA PRO A 27 -46.34 30.22 -36.13
C PRO A 27 -45.56 30.75 -34.95
N ALA A 28 -45.60 30.05 -33.83
CA ALA A 28 -44.85 30.37 -32.64
C ALA A 28 -43.37 30.49 -33.04
N LYS A 29 -42.77 31.68 -32.99
CA LYS A 29 -41.37 31.88 -33.27
C LYS A 29 -40.54 31.04 -32.32
N ASP A 30 -39.88 30.02 -32.85
CA ASP A 30 -38.96 29.17 -32.05
C ASP A 30 -37.74 29.99 -31.66
N TYR A 31 -37.80 30.65 -30.49
CA TYR A 31 -36.64 31.37 -29.93
C TYR A 31 -35.49 30.46 -29.47
N LYS A 32 -35.70 29.13 -29.42
CA LYS A 32 -34.67 28.14 -29.00
C LYS A 32 -33.46 28.20 -29.92
N ALA A 33 -33.65 28.42 -31.21
CA ALA A 33 -32.58 28.55 -32.21
C ALA A 33 -31.65 29.78 -31.97
N THR A 34 -32.12 30.79 -31.20
CA THR A 34 -31.36 32.00 -30.87
C THR A 34 -30.55 31.87 -29.58
N LEU A 35 -30.70 30.75 -28.83
CA LEU A 35 -29.94 30.48 -27.61
C LEU A 35 -28.58 29.87 -27.94
N GLN A 36 -27.56 30.24 -27.15
CA GLN A 36 -26.19 29.69 -27.23
C GLN A 36 -26.09 28.40 -26.43
N LEU A 37 -26.83 27.37 -26.84
CA LEU A 37 -26.85 26.09 -26.13
C LEU A 37 -25.52 25.34 -26.28
N PRO A 38 -25.08 24.58 -25.26
CA PRO A 38 -23.80 23.85 -25.28
C PRO A 38 -23.73 22.84 -26.43
N LYS A 39 -22.59 22.83 -27.14
CA LYS A 39 -22.31 21.88 -28.23
C LYS A 39 -20.96 21.23 -28.01
N THR A 40 -20.85 19.91 -28.05
CA THR A 40 -19.58 19.21 -27.93
C THR A 40 -19.66 17.79 -28.54
N ASP A 41 -18.57 17.33 -29.14
CA ASP A 41 -18.36 15.95 -29.58
C ASP A 41 -17.89 15.03 -28.44
N PHE A 42 -17.64 15.59 -27.22
CA PHE A 42 -17.26 14.82 -26.06
C PHE A 42 -18.43 13.91 -25.64
N PRO A 43 -18.27 12.58 -25.67
CA PRO A 43 -19.38 11.64 -25.52
C PRO A 43 -20.09 11.77 -24.15
N MET A 44 -21.40 11.62 -24.13
CA MET A 44 -22.17 11.62 -22.89
C MET A 44 -21.82 10.41 -22.01
N LYS A 45 -21.78 9.21 -22.60
CA LYS A 45 -21.35 7.98 -21.91
C LYS A 45 -19.83 7.85 -21.92
N ALA A 46 -19.22 7.59 -20.79
CA ALA A 46 -17.77 7.42 -20.66
C ALA A 46 -17.26 6.20 -21.46
N ASN A 47 -17.94 5.05 -21.32
CA ASN A 47 -17.58 3.80 -21.96
C ASN A 47 -16.07 3.48 -21.85
N LEU A 48 -15.50 3.67 -20.66
CA LEU A 48 -14.07 3.56 -20.38
C LEU A 48 -13.44 2.25 -20.84
N PRO A 49 -14.07 1.07 -20.59
CA PRO A 49 -13.48 -0.19 -21.02
C PRO A 49 -13.14 -0.26 -22.50
N LYS A 50 -13.85 0.49 -23.36
CA LYS A 50 -13.58 0.54 -24.81
C LYS A 50 -12.67 1.71 -25.20
N ARG A 51 -12.82 2.86 -24.55
CA ARG A 51 -12.08 4.09 -24.92
C ARG A 51 -10.65 4.14 -24.39
N GLU A 52 -10.40 3.60 -23.20
CA GLU A 52 -9.05 3.57 -22.63
C GLU A 52 -8.05 2.80 -23.51
N PRO A 53 -8.38 1.62 -24.09
CA PRO A 53 -7.49 0.96 -25.06
C PRO A 53 -7.22 1.78 -26.33
N GLU A 54 -8.17 2.62 -26.77
CA GLU A 54 -7.95 3.55 -27.89
C GLU A 54 -6.94 4.64 -27.52
N MET A 55 -7.06 5.16 -26.30
CA MET A 55 -6.12 6.14 -25.78
C MET A 55 -4.71 5.57 -25.59
N LEU A 56 -4.59 4.31 -25.10
CA LEU A 56 -3.30 3.63 -25.01
C LEU A 56 -2.61 3.50 -26.37
N ARG A 57 -3.34 3.07 -27.39
CA ARG A 57 -2.80 3.01 -28.76
C ARG A 57 -2.30 4.38 -29.24
N ARG A 58 -3.08 5.44 -28.97
CA ARG A 58 -2.66 6.80 -29.27
C ARG A 58 -1.37 7.18 -28.54
N TRP A 59 -1.23 6.84 -27.25
CA TRP A 59 -0.01 7.12 -26.50
C TRP A 59 1.21 6.36 -27.01
N ASP A 60 1.01 5.14 -27.49
CA ASP A 60 2.06 4.34 -28.16
C ASP A 60 2.48 4.99 -29.49
N GLU A 61 1.51 5.35 -30.34
CA GLU A 61 1.76 6.03 -31.62
C GLU A 61 2.51 7.36 -31.44
N LEU A 62 2.21 8.09 -30.36
CA LEU A 62 2.91 9.31 -29.99
C LEU A 62 4.29 9.07 -29.38
N ASN A 63 4.63 7.85 -29.00
CA ASN A 63 5.75 7.58 -28.10
C ASN A 63 5.72 8.49 -26.87
N LEU A 64 4.55 8.51 -26.17
CA LEU A 64 4.29 9.49 -25.10
C LEU A 64 5.37 9.47 -24.02
N TYR A 65 5.82 8.28 -23.59
CA TYR A 65 6.86 8.16 -22.54
C TYR A 65 8.19 8.79 -22.98
N GLY A 66 8.68 8.47 -24.18
CA GLY A 66 9.90 9.07 -24.71
C GLY A 66 9.80 10.58 -24.84
N ARG A 67 8.65 11.10 -25.28
CA ARG A 67 8.39 12.54 -25.35
C ARG A 67 8.33 13.22 -23.98
N LEU A 68 7.81 12.54 -22.95
CA LEU A 68 7.83 13.06 -21.58
C LEU A 68 9.26 13.23 -21.08
N LEU A 69 10.11 12.23 -21.27
CA LEU A 69 11.52 12.31 -20.89
C LEU A 69 12.25 13.44 -21.64
N GLU A 70 12.01 13.57 -22.95
CA GLU A 70 12.60 14.66 -23.76
C GLU A 70 12.11 16.04 -23.31
N ALA A 71 10.80 16.19 -23.04
CA ALA A 71 10.22 17.46 -22.57
C ALA A 71 10.76 17.88 -21.18
N ARG A 72 11.26 16.94 -20.38
CA ARG A 72 11.78 17.15 -19.02
C ARG A 72 13.30 16.96 -18.91
N LYS A 73 14.03 16.74 -20.01
CA LYS A 73 15.47 16.41 -20.01
C LYS A 73 16.37 17.43 -19.29
N HIS A 74 15.94 18.68 -19.21
CA HIS A 74 16.64 19.77 -18.51
C HIS A 74 16.15 20.00 -17.08
N GLY A 75 15.07 19.32 -16.67
CA GLY A 75 14.58 19.35 -15.31
C GLY A 75 15.49 18.56 -14.36
N PRO A 76 15.41 18.82 -13.05
CA PRO A 76 16.13 18.01 -12.08
C PRO A 76 15.64 16.56 -12.16
N LYS A 77 16.57 15.59 -12.07
CA LYS A 77 16.20 14.16 -12.03
C LYS A 77 15.47 13.84 -10.73
N TRP A 78 14.46 13.00 -10.84
CA TRP A 78 13.77 12.40 -9.72
C TRP A 78 13.44 10.94 -10.07
N VAL A 79 14.02 9.99 -9.35
CA VAL A 79 13.98 8.57 -9.66
C VAL A 79 13.17 7.81 -8.63
N LEU A 80 12.08 7.19 -9.07
CA LEU A 80 11.40 6.13 -8.34
C LEU A 80 11.93 4.80 -8.83
N HIS A 81 12.58 4.02 -7.95
CA HIS A 81 13.01 2.67 -8.27
C HIS A 81 11.86 1.70 -8.07
N ASP A 82 11.61 0.88 -9.07
CA ASP A 82 10.52 -0.10 -9.02
C ASP A 82 10.93 -1.35 -8.26
N GLY A 83 10.19 -1.73 -7.22
CA GLY A 83 10.30 -3.05 -6.62
C GLY A 83 9.76 -4.09 -7.60
N PRO A 84 10.53 -5.15 -7.89
CA PRO A 84 10.14 -6.09 -8.92
C PRO A 84 9.04 -7.03 -8.43
N PRO A 85 7.83 -7.02 -9.04
CA PRO A 85 6.83 -8.05 -8.75
C PRO A 85 7.29 -9.41 -9.26
N TYR A 86 6.84 -10.48 -8.62
CA TYR A 86 7.08 -11.83 -9.10
C TYR A 86 6.41 -12.10 -10.43
N ALA A 87 7.14 -12.75 -11.35
CA ALA A 87 6.63 -13.21 -12.63
C ALA A 87 5.86 -14.53 -12.50
N ASN A 88 4.74 -14.56 -11.76
CA ASN A 88 4.07 -15.82 -11.40
C ASN A 88 2.54 -15.77 -11.29
N GLY A 89 1.86 -14.85 -11.93
CA GLY A 89 0.39 -14.77 -11.88
C GLY A 89 -0.15 -13.48 -12.44
N ARG A 90 -1.47 -13.36 -12.53
CA ARG A 90 -2.15 -12.13 -12.94
C ARG A 90 -2.07 -11.07 -11.85
N VAL A 91 -2.22 -9.81 -12.27
CA VAL A 91 -2.22 -8.63 -11.40
C VAL A 91 -3.47 -8.67 -10.51
N HIS A 92 -3.27 -8.86 -9.21
CA HIS A 92 -4.34 -8.73 -8.20
C HIS A 92 -4.49 -7.28 -7.74
N LEU A 93 -5.57 -6.97 -7.01
CA LEU A 93 -5.89 -5.59 -6.61
C LEU A 93 -4.77 -4.91 -5.80
N GLY A 94 -4.05 -5.65 -4.95
CA GLY A 94 -2.89 -5.10 -4.21
C GLY A 94 -1.73 -4.71 -5.12
N THR A 95 -1.42 -5.52 -6.15
CA THR A 95 -0.41 -5.18 -7.16
C THR A 95 -0.86 -4.00 -8.03
N ALA A 96 -2.16 -3.93 -8.36
CA ALA A 96 -2.73 -2.80 -9.08
C ALA A 96 -2.63 -1.50 -8.27
N LEU A 97 -2.95 -1.55 -6.96
CA LEU A 97 -2.74 -0.44 -6.03
C LEU A 97 -1.30 0.06 -6.07
N ASN A 98 -0.35 -0.84 -5.88
CA ASN A 98 1.08 -0.52 -5.87
C ASN A 98 1.53 0.20 -7.15
N LYS A 99 1.22 -0.36 -8.31
CA LYS A 99 1.62 0.22 -9.60
C LYS A 99 0.89 1.53 -9.93
N ILE A 100 -0.37 1.67 -9.53
CA ILE A 100 -1.13 2.92 -9.70
C ILE A 100 -0.56 4.03 -8.79
N LEU A 101 -0.22 3.73 -7.54
CA LEU A 101 0.41 4.71 -6.64
C LEU A 101 1.78 5.16 -7.19
N LYS A 102 2.60 4.24 -7.71
CA LYS A 102 3.86 4.58 -8.39
C LYS A 102 3.62 5.52 -9.57
N ASP A 103 2.59 5.25 -10.38
CA ASP A 103 2.22 6.11 -11.50
C ASP A 103 1.72 7.50 -11.04
N PHE A 104 0.97 7.59 -9.94
CA PHE A 104 0.60 8.88 -9.35
C PHE A 104 1.83 9.70 -8.99
N VAL A 105 2.82 9.07 -8.36
CA VAL A 105 4.08 9.70 -7.99
C VAL A 105 4.86 10.13 -9.24
N VAL A 106 5.11 9.22 -10.18
CA VAL A 106 5.89 9.48 -11.40
C VAL A 106 5.25 10.59 -12.23
N ARG A 107 3.93 10.52 -12.50
CA ARG A 107 3.22 11.54 -13.29
C ARG A 107 3.17 12.89 -12.60
N SER A 108 2.85 12.94 -11.31
CA SER A 108 2.80 14.21 -10.58
C SER A 108 4.18 14.88 -10.56
N ARG A 109 5.27 14.13 -10.29
CA ARG A 109 6.63 14.64 -10.34
C ARG A 109 7.04 15.11 -11.74
N SER A 110 6.72 14.33 -12.79
CA SER A 110 6.94 14.75 -14.18
C SER A 110 6.20 16.06 -14.50
N MET A 111 4.94 16.17 -14.10
CA MET A 111 4.14 17.36 -14.33
C MET A 111 4.53 18.54 -13.42
N MET A 112 5.30 18.32 -12.35
CA MET A 112 5.99 19.37 -11.58
C MET A 112 7.29 19.85 -12.25
N GLY A 113 7.69 19.24 -13.37
CA GLY A 113 8.88 19.65 -14.14
C GLY A 113 10.13 18.81 -13.91
N PHE A 114 10.05 17.73 -13.11
CA PHE A 114 11.16 16.81 -12.92
C PHE A 114 11.32 15.85 -14.10
N SER A 115 12.55 15.46 -14.38
CA SER A 115 12.86 14.32 -15.25
C SER A 115 12.68 13.03 -14.45
N THR A 116 11.69 12.23 -14.81
CA THR A 116 11.27 11.04 -14.04
C THR A 116 11.42 9.76 -14.86
N PRO A 117 12.65 9.29 -15.12
CA PRO A 117 12.83 7.98 -15.74
C PRO A 117 12.29 6.90 -14.81
N TYR A 118 11.40 6.06 -15.30
CA TYR A 118 10.80 4.95 -14.57
C TYR A 118 11.00 3.66 -15.34
N VAL A 119 11.85 2.79 -14.81
CA VAL A 119 12.19 1.49 -15.36
C VAL A 119 11.48 0.40 -14.55
N PRO A 120 10.43 -0.20 -15.07
CA PRO A 120 9.75 -1.31 -14.39
C PRO A 120 10.64 -2.54 -14.36
N GLY A 121 10.44 -3.41 -13.35
CA GLY A 121 11.21 -4.63 -13.21
C GLY A 121 10.35 -5.84 -12.89
N TRP A 122 10.97 -7.04 -13.00
CA TRP A 122 10.37 -8.31 -12.58
C TRP A 122 11.37 -9.17 -11.84
N ASP A 123 10.90 -9.77 -10.74
CA ASP A 123 11.60 -10.84 -10.04
C ASP A 123 11.24 -12.17 -10.71
N CYS A 124 12.26 -12.81 -11.29
CA CYS A 124 12.09 -13.93 -12.20
C CYS A 124 12.52 -15.28 -11.62
N HIS A 125 13.24 -15.28 -10.49
CA HIS A 125 13.80 -16.48 -9.88
C HIS A 125 12.97 -16.98 -8.67
N GLY A 126 13.44 -18.02 -8.05
CA GLY A 126 12.97 -18.52 -6.77
C GLY A 126 11.89 -19.58 -6.82
N MET A 127 11.54 -20.02 -5.63
CA MET A 127 10.62 -21.13 -5.37
C MET A 127 9.23 -20.98 -6.00
N PRO A 128 8.62 -19.79 -6.10
CA PRO A 128 7.26 -19.68 -6.66
C PRO A 128 7.11 -20.17 -8.08
N ILE A 129 8.11 -19.94 -8.92
CA ILE A 129 8.13 -20.36 -10.33
C ILE A 129 8.55 -21.83 -10.45
N GLU A 130 9.64 -22.22 -9.77
CA GLU A 130 10.13 -23.60 -9.78
C GLU A 130 9.09 -24.58 -9.25
N TYR A 131 8.38 -24.23 -8.15
CA TYR A 131 7.32 -25.06 -7.59
C TYR A 131 6.17 -25.28 -8.59
N LYS A 132 5.74 -24.22 -9.28
CA LYS A 132 4.69 -24.32 -10.32
C LYS A 132 5.13 -25.26 -11.45
N VAL A 133 6.33 -25.07 -11.99
CA VAL A 133 6.88 -25.90 -13.08
C VAL A 133 7.05 -27.35 -12.63
N SER A 134 7.61 -27.56 -11.44
CA SER A 134 7.84 -28.91 -10.88
C SER A 134 6.52 -29.67 -10.66
N ARG A 135 5.49 -28.97 -10.18
CA ARG A 135 4.14 -29.54 -10.01
C ARG A 135 3.52 -29.94 -11.35
N ASP A 136 3.66 -29.09 -12.36
CA ASP A 136 3.11 -29.35 -13.69
C ASP A 136 3.84 -30.51 -14.39
N LEU A 137 5.12 -30.71 -14.09
CA LEU A 137 5.92 -31.84 -14.56
C LEU A 137 5.63 -33.16 -13.82
N GLY A 138 5.13 -33.11 -12.60
CA GLY A 138 4.90 -34.28 -11.74
C GLY A 138 6.20 -35.09 -11.53
N ASP A 139 6.14 -36.42 -11.72
CA ASP A 139 7.32 -37.30 -11.51
C ASP A 139 8.49 -36.99 -12.44
N ARG A 140 8.26 -36.37 -13.61
CA ARG A 140 9.36 -35.95 -14.51
C ARG A 140 10.27 -34.92 -13.88
N ALA A 141 9.79 -34.09 -12.95
CA ALA A 141 10.62 -33.11 -12.27
C ALA A 141 11.85 -33.71 -11.56
N ARG A 142 11.76 -35.00 -11.15
CA ARG A 142 12.85 -35.71 -10.48
C ARG A 142 13.90 -36.30 -11.43
N THR A 143 13.60 -36.38 -12.71
CA THR A 143 14.42 -37.09 -13.72
C THR A 143 15.03 -36.17 -14.77
N ILE A 144 14.52 -34.96 -14.95
CA ILE A 144 15.08 -34.00 -15.89
C ILE A 144 16.36 -33.36 -15.36
N SER A 145 17.22 -32.88 -16.24
CA SER A 145 18.43 -32.15 -15.85
C SER A 145 18.07 -30.79 -15.22
N LYS A 146 18.94 -30.28 -14.31
CA LYS A 146 18.77 -28.94 -13.75
C LYS A 146 18.69 -27.87 -14.86
N LEU A 147 19.51 -27.98 -15.90
CA LEU A 147 19.51 -27.04 -17.02
C LEU A 147 18.16 -27.03 -17.77
N GLU A 148 17.54 -28.19 -17.97
CA GLU A 148 16.22 -28.27 -18.61
C GLU A 148 15.13 -27.68 -17.70
N LEU A 149 15.18 -27.95 -16.39
CA LEU A 149 14.26 -27.36 -15.43
C LEU A 149 14.38 -25.82 -15.45
N ARG A 150 15.59 -25.28 -15.47
CA ARG A 150 15.85 -23.82 -15.56
C ARG A 150 15.25 -23.22 -16.83
N ARG A 151 15.40 -23.88 -17.99
CA ARG A 151 14.76 -23.43 -19.24
C ARG A 151 13.24 -23.35 -19.16
N LEU A 152 12.62 -24.36 -18.53
CA LEU A 152 11.16 -24.36 -18.34
C LEU A 152 10.72 -23.27 -17.35
N CYS A 153 11.46 -23.00 -16.29
CA CYS A 153 11.20 -21.92 -15.35
C CYS A 153 11.33 -20.54 -16.04
N ARG A 154 12.34 -20.36 -16.88
CA ARG A 154 12.51 -19.12 -17.67
C ARG A 154 11.32 -18.88 -18.59
N ALA A 155 10.87 -19.89 -19.32
CA ALA A 155 9.70 -19.79 -20.22
C ALA A 155 8.40 -19.48 -19.46
N GLU A 156 8.22 -20.03 -18.25
CA GLU A 156 7.07 -19.71 -17.41
C GLU A 156 7.14 -18.26 -16.91
N ALA A 157 8.31 -17.77 -16.50
CA ALA A 157 8.53 -16.38 -16.10
C ALA A 157 8.24 -15.41 -17.26
N GLU A 158 8.78 -15.66 -18.45
CA GLU A 158 8.58 -14.82 -19.64
C GLU A 158 7.09 -14.69 -20.01
N LYS A 159 6.33 -15.77 -19.92
CA LYS A 159 4.88 -15.77 -20.15
C LYS A 159 4.16 -14.82 -19.17
N TRP A 160 4.51 -14.85 -17.89
CA TRP A 160 3.87 -13.99 -16.90
C TRP A 160 4.32 -12.54 -16.99
N ILE A 161 5.56 -12.27 -17.35
CA ILE A 161 6.05 -10.93 -17.64
C ILE A 161 5.20 -10.27 -18.72
N GLU A 162 4.94 -10.97 -19.82
CA GLU A 162 4.16 -10.43 -20.93
C GLU A 162 2.70 -10.13 -20.55
N LEU A 163 2.07 -11.02 -19.79
CA LEU A 163 0.72 -10.82 -19.29
C LEU A 163 0.65 -9.63 -18.31
N GLN A 164 1.55 -9.58 -17.32
CA GLN A 164 1.58 -8.50 -16.35
C GLN A 164 1.93 -7.15 -17.00
N ARG A 165 2.83 -7.12 -17.99
CA ARG A 165 3.14 -5.92 -18.78
C ARG A 165 1.86 -5.37 -19.43
N SER A 166 1.08 -6.24 -20.07
CA SER A 166 -0.19 -5.86 -20.66
C SER A 166 -1.18 -5.34 -19.61
N ASP A 167 -1.29 -6.03 -18.47
CA ASP A 167 -2.18 -5.66 -17.38
C ASP A 167 -1.78 -4.29 -16.78
N PHE A 168 -0.49 -4.03 -16.50
CA PHE A 168 -0.02 -2.74 -15.97
C PHE A 168 -0.24 -1.59 -16.95
N ARG A 169 0.00 -1.82 -18.23
CA ARG A 169 -0.31 -0.82 -19.25
C ARG A 169 -1.81 -0.55 -19.33
N ARG A 170 -2.64 -1.59 -19.19
CA ARG A 170 -4.11 -1.45 -19.16
C ARG A 170 -4.60 -0.60 -17.97
N LEU A 171 -3.87 -0.60 -16.84
CA LEU A 171 -4.10 0.30 -15.70
C LEU A 171 -3.71 1.77 -15.99
N GLY A 172 -3.11 2.06 -17.13
CA GLY A 172 -2.63 3.39 -17.50
C GLY A 172 -1.28 3.77 -16.90
N VAL A 173 -0.51 2.81 -16.37
CA VAL A 173 0.81 3.06 -15.78
C VAL A 173 1.82 3.38 -16.88
N ILE A 174 2.54 4.50 -16.76
CA ILE A 174 3.56 4.93 -17.70
C ILE A 174 4.95 4.46 -17.26
N GLY A 175 5.82 4.13 -18.21
CA GLY A 175 7.18 3.68 -17.94
C GLY A 175 7.86 3.08 -19.15
N ASP A 176 9.11 2.67 -19.00
CA ASP A 176 9.88 1.96 -20.05
C ASP A 176 9.52 0.48 -20.10
N TRP A 177 8.34 0.18 -20.57
CA TRP A 177 7.79 -1.17 -20.59
C TRP A 177 8.52 -2.13 -21.56
N PHE A 178 9.30 -1.61 -22.50
CA PHE A 178 9.99 -2.39 -23.54
C PHE A 178 11.48 -2.59 -23.26
N ALA A 179 12.05 -1.86 -22.29
CA ALA A 179 13.40 -2.06 -21.77
C ALA A 179 13.39 -2.21 -20.23
N PRO A 180 12.57 -3.10 -19.66
CA PRO A 180 12.51 -3.33 -18.21
C PRO A 180 13.82 -3.93 -17.71
N TYR A 181 13.98 -4.02 -16.39
CA TYR A 181 14.98 -4.92 -15.84
C TYR A 181 14.35 -6.27 -15.45
N LEU A 182 15.10 -7.34 -15.65
CA LEU A 182 14.69 -8.70 -15.30
C LEU A 182 15.81 -9.32 -14.45
N THR A 183 15.48 -9.85 -13.27
CA THR A 183 16.50 -10.45 -12.40
C THR A 183 17.17 -11.68 -13.02
N MET A 184 16.59 -12.25 -14.09
CA MET A 184 17.15 -13.37 -14.87
C MET A 184 17.93 -12.94 -16.12
N SER A 185 18.21 -11.64 -16.30
CA SER A 185 19.01 -11.19 -17.44
C SER A 185 20.51 -11.40 -17.18
N PRO A 186 21.33 -11.66 -18.22
CA PRO A 186 22.75 -11.88 -18.05
C PRO A 186 23.48 -10.77 -17.30
N GLU A 187 23.15 -9.52 -17.59
CA GLU A 187 23.76 -8.36 -16.94
C GLU A 187 23.36 -8.27 -15.47
N TYR A 188 22.14 -8.66 -15.14
CA TYR A 188 21.66 -8.68 -13.76
C TYR A 188 22.31 -9.82 -12.96
N ASP A 189 22.34 -11.04 -13.50
CA ASP A 189 23.03 -12.20 -12.91
C ASP A 189 24.50 -11.85 -12.56
N ALA A 190 25.19 -11.17 -13.47
CA ALA A 190 26.59 -10.74 -13.25
C ALA A 190 26.70 -9.67 -12.15
N ALA A 191 25.79 -8.69 -12.14
CA ALA A 191 25.79 -7.64 -11.13
C ALA A 191 25.48 -8.20 -9.73
N GLU A 192 24.61 -9.19 -9.64
CA GLU A 192 24.29 -9.88 -8.39
C GLU A 192 25.52 -10.62 -7.82
N VAL A 193 26.26 -11.35 -8.67
CA VAL A 193 27.53 -11.96 -8.27
C VAL A 193 28.56 -10.89 -7.86
N THR A 194 28.56 -9.72 -8.49
CA THR A 194 29.42 -8.58 -8.10
C THR A 194 29.09 -8.12 -6.67
N VAL A 195 27.81 -7.95 -6.33
CA VAL A 195 27.37 -7.59 -4.96
C VAL A 195 27.82 -8.64 -3.96
N LEU A 196 27.61 -9.93 -4.28
CA LEU A 196 28.05 -11.05 -3.43
C LEU A 196 29.59 -11.02 -3.24
N ARG A 197 30.36 -10.80 -4.31
CA ARG A 197 31.82 -10.72 -4.23
C ARG A 197 32.28 -9.57 -3.31
N HIS A 198 31.68 -8.39 -3.41
CA HIS A 198 32.00 -7.28 -2.51
C HIS A 198 31.72 -7.64 -1.04
N MET A 199 30.68 -8.41 -0.78
CA MET A 199 30.37 -8.90 0.57
C MET A 199 31.39 -9.95 1.05
N VAL A 200 31.86 -10.82 0.17
CA VAL A 200 32.91 -11.80 0.46
C VAL A 200 34.26 -11.10 0.71
N GLU A 201 34.65 -10.14 -0.14
CA GLU A 201 35.86 -9.30 0.06
C GLU A 201 35.76 -8.49 1.37
N GLY A 202 34.55 -8.05 1.74
CA GLY A 202 34.25 -7.38 3.01
C GLY A 202 34.29 -8.29 4.23
N GLY A 203 34.34 -9.63 4.06
CA GLY A 203 34.32 -10.61 5.14
C GLY A 203 32.94 -10.80 5.79
N TYR A 204 31.86 -10.31 5.17
CA TYR A 204 30.51 -10.47 5.68
C TYR A 204 29.94 -11.88 5.50
N VAL A 205 30.40 -12.61 4.48
CA VAL A 205 29.87 -13.92 4.10
C VAL A 205 30.71 -15.01 4.74
N TYR A 206 30.06 -16.00 5.37
CA TYR A 206 30.69 -17.16 5.96
C TYR A 206 29.86 -18.42 5.74
N ARG A 207 30.48 -19.60 5.83
CA ARG A 207 29.80 -20.88 5.84
C ARG A 207 29.73 -21.42 7.27
N GLY A 208 28.56 -21.91 7.69
CA GLY A 208 28.37 -22.40 9.05
C GLY A 208 27.27 -23.43 9.19
N LEU A 209 27.41 -24.29 10.22
CA LEU A 209 26.38 -25.23 10.65
C LEU A 209 25.49 -24.54 11.66
N ARG A 210 24.28 -24.13 11.24
CA ARG A 210 23.31 -23.42 12.08
C ARG A 210 21.87 -23.89 11.82
N PRO A 211 20.97 -23.86 12.82
CA PRO A 211 19.55 -24.12 12.60
C PRO A 211 18.93 -23.03 11.72
N VAL A 212 18.25 -23.45 10.68
CA VAL A 212 17.48 -22.62 9.77
C VAL A 212 16.04 -23.12 9.68
N TYR A 213 15.12 -22.24 9.27
CA TYR A 213 13.80 -22.72 8.84
C TYR A 213 13.99 -23.66 7.65
N TRP A 214 13.49 -24.87 7.77
CA TRP A 214 13.60 -25.91 6.76
C TRP A 214 12.24 -26.41 6.30
N CYS A 215 11.95 -26.28 5.02
CA CYS A 215 10.79 -26.91 4.40
C CYS A 215 11.17 -28.32 3.96
N PHE A 216 10.77 -29.34 4.71
CA PHE A 216 11.05 -30.73 4.38
C PHE A 216 10.23 -31.24 3.18
N SER A 217 9.11 -30.60 2.84
CA SER A 217 8.32 -30.90 1.64
C SER A 217 9.04 -30.43 0.37
N ASP A 218 9.59 -29.21 0.42
CA ASP A 218 10.33 -28.61 -0.70
C ASP A 218 11.86 -28.84 -0.60
N ARG A 219 12.35 -29.38 0.52
CA ARG A 219 13.76 -29.72 0.83
C ARG A 219 14.70 -28.53 0.64
N THR A 220 14.41 -27.43 1.27
CA THR A 220 15.21 -26.20 1.17
C THR A 220 15.15 -25.38 2.44
N ALA A 221 16.22 -24.62 2.71
CA ALA A 221 16.22 -23.57 3.70
C ALA A 221 15.32 -22.41 3.27
N LEU A 222 14.77 -21.70 4.24
CA LEU A 222 13.94 -20.52 4.06
C LEU A 222 14.49 -19.34 4.88
N ALA A 223 14.35 -18.12 4.33
CA ALA A 223 14.57 -16.90 5.09
C ALA A 223 13.30 -16.55 5.90
N GLU A 224 13.43 -15.65 6.89
CA GLU A 224 12.30 -15.19 7.72
C GLU A 224 11.15 -14.60 6.88
N ALA A 225 11.47 -13.92 5.77
CA ALA A 225 10.47 -13.35 4.86
C ALA A 225 9.65 -14.40 4.07
N GLU A 226 10.08 -15.66 4.09
CA GLU A 226 9.43 -16.79 3.42
C GLU A 226 8.61 -17.66 4.39
N VAL A 227 8.46 -17.20 5.65
CA VAL A 227 7.74 -17.90 6.71
C VAL A 227 6.42 -17.18 6.98
N GLU A 228 5.34 -17.94 6.99
CA GLU A 228 4.03 -17.50 7.45
C GLU A 228 3.69 -18.22 8.76
N TYR A 229 2.89 -17.58 9.60
CA TYR A 229 2.43 -18.18 10.86
C TYR A 229 0.95 -18.49 10.76
N ASP A 230 0.60 -19.74 11.10
CA ASP A 230 -0.78 -20.22 11.10
C ASP A 230 -1.06 -21.00 12.39
N LEU A 231 -2.35 -21.18 12.70
CA LEU A 231 -2.76 -22.02 13.85
C LEU A 231 -2.41 -23.48 13.58
N HIS A 232 -1.66 -24.06 14.51
CA HIS A 232 -1.26 -25.45 14.47
C HIS A 232 -1.58 -26.13 15.82
N VAL A 233 -2.01 -27.38 15.76
CA VAL A 233 -2.28 -28.17 16.95
C VAL A 233 -1.12 -29.13 17.17
N SER A 234 -0.40 -28.96 18.29
CA SER A 234 0.75 -29.78 18.65
C SER A 234 0.50 -30.50 19.96
N PRO A 235 1.12 -31.69 20.21
CA PRO A 235 1.14 -32.27 21.53
C PRO A 235 2.02 -31.43 22.47
N SER A 236 1.43 -30.99 23.59
CA SER A 236 2.11 -30.29 24.70
C SER A 236 2.41 -31.29 25.79
N ILE A 237 3.69 -31.48 26.11
CA ILE A 237 4.09 -32.54 27.05
C ILE A 237 5.01 -32.02 28.16
N TYR A 238 4.83 -32.63 29.36
CA TYR A 238 5.67 -32.42 30.52
C TYR A 238 6.55 -33.67 30.72
N VAL A 239 7.88 -33.50 30.62
CA VAL A 239 8.83 -34.64 30.60
C VAL A 239 9.85 -34.51 31.72
N ALA A 240 10.03 -35.61 32.45
CA ALA A 240 10.95 -35.73 33.56
C ALA A 240 12.33 -36.25 33.09
N PHE A 241 13.37 -35.49 33.38
CA PHE A 241 14.78 -35.86 33.20
C PHE A 241 15.42 -36.16 34.55
N ALA A 242 15.83 -37.38 34.77
CA ALA A 242 16.42 -37.77 36.05
C ALA A 242 17.73 -37.02 36.31
N LEU A 243 18.01 -36.67 37.58
CA LEU A 243 19.34 -36.23 37.96
C LEU A 243 20.32 -37.41 37.83
N ASN A 244 21.55 -37.10 37.38
CA ASN A 244 22.59 -38.08 37.18
C ASN A 244 22.95 -38.75 38.51
N SER A 245 22.93 -40.08 38.57
CA SER A 245 23.26 -40.86 39.79
C SER A 245 24.67 -40.61 40.31
N ASN A 246 25.55 -40.09 39.48
CA ASN A 246 26.94 -39.77 39.88
C ASN A 246 27.05 -38.41 40.64
N LEU A 247 25.94 -37.67 40.80
CA LEU A 247 25.91 -36.43 41.57
C LEU A 247 25.97 -36.80 43.08
N THR A 248 27.14 -36.65 43.69
CA THR A 248 27.41 -37.12 45.07
C THR A 248 26.79 -36.24 46.17
N ASP A 249 26.36 -35.03 45.85
CA ASP A 249 25.82 -34.04 46.81
C ASP A 249 24.52 -33.38 46.36
N ALA A 250 23.55 -34.18 45.86
CA ALA A 250 22.25 -33.69 45.46
C ALA A 250 21.44 -33.06 46.62
N GLY A 251 21.72 -33.44 47.84
CA GLY A 251 21.11 -32.87 49.06
C GLY A 251 21.47 -31.39 49.23
N SER A 252 22.65 -30.94 48.82
CA SER A 252 23.09 -29.57 48.92
C SER A 252 22.23 -28.60 48.08
N LEU A 253 21.47 -29.12 47.11
CA LEU A 253 20.53 -28.29 46.30
C LEU A 253 19.42 -27.69 47.19
N ALA A 254 19.07 -28.29 48.35
CA ALA A 254 18.07 -27.70 49.26
C ALA A 254 18.63 -26.47 49.96
N ALA A 255 17.87 -25.38 49.92
CA ALA A 255 18.23 -24.13 50.57
C ALA A 255 18.24 -24.31 52.10
N ASP A 256 17.24 -24.97 52.68
CA ASP A 256 17.20 -25.28 54.11
C ASP A 256 17.98 -26.58 54.40
N PRO A 257 18.92 -26.55 55.40
CA PRO A 257 19.60 -27.75 55.83
C PRO A 257 18.67 -28.88 56.30
N ALA A 258 17.47 -28.59 56.80
CA ALA A 258 16.48 -29.58 57.23
C ALA A 258 15.97 -30.46 56.05
N ASP A 259 15.88 -29.91 54.87
CA ASP A 259 15.35 -30.57 53.66
C ASP A 259 16.42 -31.35 52.90
N ARG A 260 17.71 -31.17 53.27
CA ARG A 260 18.86 -31.80 52.59
C ARG A 260 18.79 -33.33 52.62
N ALA A 261 18.40 -33.89 53.76
CA ALA A 261 18.27 -35.36 53.93
C ALA A 261 17.15 -35.91 53.07
N GLU A 262 16.02 -35.20 52.93
CA GLU A 262 14.87 -35.61 52.08
C GLU A 262 15.25 -35.58 50.60
N LEU A 263 15.91 -34.54 50.18
CA LEU A 263 16.31 -34.39 48.75
C LEU A 263 17.43 -35.39 48.38
N ALA A 264 18.40 -35.65 49.30
CA ALA A 264 19.42 -36.69 49.10
C ALA A 264 18.82 -38.10 49.06
N ALA A 265 17.82 -38.40 49.88
CA ALA A 265 17.11 -39.67 49.82
C ALA A 265 16.29 -39.82 48.51
N ALA A 266 15.63 -38.77 48.05
CA ALA A 266 14.91 -38.73 46.78
C ALA A 266 15.86 -39.02 45.61
N HIS A 267 17.04 -38.39 45.59
CA HIS A 267 18.06 -38.60 44.55
C HIS A 267 18.57 -40.06 44.58
N LYS A 268 18.89 -40.58 45.77
CA LYS A 268 19.34 -41.97 45.93
C LYS A 268 18.30 -43.00 45.46
N ALA A 269 17.02 -42.67 45.64
CA ALA A 269 15.89 -43.49 45.17
C ALA A 269 15.55 -43.27 43.68
N ALA A 270 16.33 -42.46 42.96
CA ALA A 270 16.09 -42.05 41.57
C ALA A 270 14.71 -41.39 41.38
N ASN A 271 14.25 -40.60 42.34
CA ASN A 271 12.97 -39.88 42.35
C ASN A 271 13.13 -38.36 42.29
N LEU A 272 14.29 -37.86 41.87
CA LEU A 272 14.57 -36.42 41.68
C LEU A 272 14.84 -36.12 40.19
N TYR A 273 14.03 -35.22 39.61
CA TYR A 273 14.00 -34.95 38.16
C TYR A 273 14.03 -33.46 37.88
N ALA A 274 14.57 -33.04 36.74
CA ALA A 274 14.19 -31.75 36.11
C ALA A 274 12.92 -31.98 35.27
N LEU A 275 11.94 -31.10 35.40
CA LEU A 275 10.71 -31.16 34.60
C LEU A 275 10.79 -30.11 33.49
N ILE A 276 10.79 -30.59 32.24
CA ILE A 276 10.69 -29.69 31.07
C ILE A 276 9.33 -29.74 30.45
N TRP A 277 9.00 -28.68 29.73
CA TRP A 277 7.78 -28.60 28.91
C TRP A 277 8.18 -28.36 27.44
N THR A 278 7.49 -29.03 26.51
CA THR A 278 7.70 -28.81 25.07
C THR A 278 6.43 -29.08 24.27
N THR A 279 6.26 -28.35 23.17
CA THR A 279 5.23 -28.59 22.15
C THR A 279 5.79 -29.32 20.91
N THR A 280 7.07 -29.69 20.93
CA THR A 280 7.76 -30.39 19.84
C THR A 280 8.44 -31.65 20.35
N PRO A 281 7.70 -32.72 20.71
CA PRO A 281 8.27 -33.96 21.24
C PRO A 281 9.34 -34.57 20.33
N TRP A 282 9.23 -34.37 19.02
CA TRP A 282 10.18 -34.86 18.02
C TRP A 282 11.60 -34.28 18.17
N THR A 283 11.80 -33.16 18.91
CA THR A 283 13.14 -32.61 19.15
C THR A 283 13.88 -33.26 20.31
N LEU A 284 13.18 -34.05 21.17
CA LEU A 284 13.77 -34.71 22.32
C LEU A 284 14.95 -35.63 21.97
N PRO A 285 14.94 -36.45 20.89
CA PRO A 285 16.12 -37.27 20.52
C PRO A 285 17.40 -36.43 20.32
N ALA A 286 17.26 -35.16 19.99
CA ALA A 286 18.35 -34.21 19.75
C ALA A 286 18.76 -33.39 20.99
N ASN A 287 18.10 -33.58 22.14
CA ASN A 287 18.41 -32.88 23.38
C ASN A 287 19.89 -33.02 23.80
N LEU A 288 20.54 -31.92 24.17
CA LEU A 288 21.93 -31.85 24.68
C LEU A 288 22.03 -31.12 26.03
N GLY A 289 21.01 -30.34 26.40
CA GLY A 289 21.01 -29.55 27.61
C GLY A 289 19.62 -29.23 28.12
N ILE A 290 19.58 -28.71 29.35
CA ILE A 290 18.42 -28.08 29.97
C ILE A 290 18.81 -26.70 30.42
N CYS A 291 18.10 -25.67 29.97
CA CYS A 291 18.37 -24.29 30.26
C CYS A 291 17.47 -23.75 31.35
N LEU A 292 18.06 -23.07 32.32
CA LEU A 292 17.42 -22.38 33.42
C LEU A 292 17.64 -20.86 33.23
N ASN A 293 16.89 -20.04 33.98
CA ASN A 293 17.13 -18.61 34.04
C ASN A 293 17.81 -18.26 35.39
N ALA A 294 18.93 -17.55 35.33
CA ALA A 294 19.71 -17.19 36.51
C ALA A 294 18.96 -16.25 37.50
N ALA A 295 17.94 -15.53 37.00
CA ALA A 295 17.14 -14.60 37.79
C ALA A 295 15.95 -15.28 38.52
N PHE A 296 15.66 -16.57 38.25
CA PHE A 296 14.51 -17.25 38.84
C PHE A 296 14.88 -18.05 40.11
N ASP A 297 13.89 -18.16 41.00
CA ASP A 297 13.94 -19.08 42.13
C ASP A 297 13.32 -20.43 41.70
N TYR A 298 13.97 -21.50 42.07
CA TYR A 298 13.57 -22.86 41.71
C TYR A 298 13.22 -23.67 42.95
N VAL A 299 12.30 -24.60 42.81
CA VAL A 299 11.87 -25.53 43.89
C VAL A 299 11.88 -26.95 43.37
N ALA A 300 12.10 -27.91 44.28
CA ALA A 300 11.80 -29.31 44.06
C ALA A 300 10.32 -29.55 44.44
N LEU A 301 9.45 -29.62 43.43
CA LEU A 301 7.99 -29.81 43.56
C LEU A 301 7.69 -31.29 43.79
N LYS A 302 7.04 -31.63 44.88
CA LYS A 302 6.65 -33.00 45.21
C LYS A 302 5.28 -33.35 44.66
N ILE A 303 5.22 -34.38 43.79
CA ILE A 303 4.02 -34.91 43.19
C ILE A 303 4.14 -36.45 43.17
N SER A 304 3.17 -37.16 43.75
CA SER A 304 3.09 -38.63 43.80
C SER A 304 4.41 -39.26 44.28
N GLY A 305 5.03 -38.67 45.32
CA GLY A 305 6.26 -39.12 45.94
C GLY A 305 7.53 -38.93 45.08
N ARG A 306 7.45 -38.23 43.98
CA ARG A 306 8.59 -37.82 43.14
C ARG A 306 8.82 -36.30 43.26
N TYR A 307 10.04 -35.84 43.05
CA TYR A 307 10.46 -34.46 43.15
C TYR A 307 10.85 -33.91 41.75
N TYR A 308 10.26 -32.79 41.37
CA TYR A 308 10.48 -32.16 40.08
C TYR A 308 11.05 -30.74 40.25
N ILE A 309 12.24 -30.48 39.77
CA ILE A 309 12.82 -29.13 39.73
C ILE A 309 12.02 -28.28 38.73
N VAL A 310 11.43 -27.17 39.20
CA VAL A 310 10.63 -26.24 38.43
C VAL A 310 10.83 -24.82 38.98
N ALA A 311 10.53 -23.79 38.18
CA ALA A 311 10.51 -22.41 38.69
C ALA A 311 9.36 -22.24 39.72
N GLU A 312 9.65 -21.63 40.86
CA GLU A 312 8.69 -21.44 41.95
C GLU A 312 7.39 -20.79 41.51
N LYS A 313 7.50 -19.73 40.64
CA LYS A 313 6.35 -18.99 40.11
C LYS A 313 5.38 -19.85 39.28
N LEU A 314 5.84 -20.95 38.72
CA LEU A 314 5.04 -21.82 37.85
C LEU A 314 4.41 -23.04 38.54
N VAL A 315 4.65 -23.25 39.82
CA VAL A 315 4.13 -24.40 40.60
C VAL A 315 2.61 -24.56 40.48
N GLN A 316 1.88 -23.46 40.62
CA GLN A 316 0.40 -23.49 40.57
C GLN A 316 -0.13 -23.83 39.16
N SER A 317 0.50 -23.26 38.12
CA SER A 317 0.16 -23.52 36.71
C SER A 317 0.43 -25.00 36.38
N ILE A 318 1.61 -25.52 36.76
CA ILE A 318 1.96 -26.94 36.54
C ILE A 318 0.98 -27.87 37.24
N ALA A 319 0.64 -27.60 38.50
CA ALA A 319 -0.33 -28.42 39.25
C ALA A 319 -1.71 -28.44 38.57
N SER A 320 -2.17 -27.30 38.09
CA SER A 320 -3.45 -27.17 37.38
C SER A 320 -3.45 -27.90 36.03
N GLU A 321 -2.41 -27.68 35.21
CA GLU A 321 -2.31 -28.27 33.89
C GLU A 321 -2.06 -29.76 33.91
N CYS A 322 -1.27 -30.26 34.88
CA CYS A 322 -1.06 -31.68 35.05
C CYS A 322 -2.21 -32.39 35.80
N ALA A 323 -3.15 -31.64 36.34
CA ALA A 323 -4.25 -32.15 37.16
C ALA A 323 -3.79 -33.09 38.30
N LEU A 324 -2.66 -32.74 38.94
CA LEU A 324 -2.02 -33.52 39.97
C LEU A 324 -1.91 -32.72 41.29
N PRO A 325 -2.18 -33.34 42.46
CA PRO A 325 -2.05 -32.65 43.73
C PRO A 325 -0.60 -32.40 44.10
N VAL A 326 -0.31 -31.19 44.52
CA VAL A 326 0.99 -30.81 45.09
C VAL A 326 1.06 -31.31 46.52
N GLU A 327 2.05 -32.17 46.83
CA GLU A 327 2.29 -32.69 48.16
C GLU A 327 3.19 -31.79 49.01
N GLY A 328 4.01 -30.94 48.35
CA GLY A 328 4.92 -30.00 48.98
C GLY A 328 5.93 -29.45 48.00
N THR A 329 6.71 -28.44 48.44
CA THR A 329 7.82 -27.87 47.72
C THR A 329 9.04 -27.72 48.65
N ILE A 330 10.23 -28.00 48.12
CA ILE A 330 11.52 -27.72 48.75
C ILE A 330 12.21 -26.61 47.98
N PRO A 331 12.42 -25.42 48.59
CA PRO A 331 13.19 -24.34 47.91
C PRO A 331 14.64 -24.79 47.63
N LEU A 332 15.11 -24.48 46.43
CA LEU A 332 16.47 -24.80 46.01
C LEU A 332 17.40 -23.58 46.24
N ASP A 333 18.63 -23.86 46.65
CA ASP A 333 19.67 -22.84 46.81
C ASP A 333 20.21 -22.42 45.44
N ARG A 334 19.97 -21.19 45.08
CA ARG A 334 20.36 -20.57 43.78
C ARG A 334 21.89 -20.63 43.59
N GLU A 335 22.67 -20.33 44.65
CA GLU A 335 24.14 -20.36 44.53
C GLU A 335 24.66 -21.76 44.30
N VAL A 336 24.04 -22.76 44.92
CA VAL A 336 24.39 -24.17 44.72
C VAL A 336 24.02 -24.62 43.31
N LEU A 337 22.82 -24.22 42.79
CA LEU A 337 22.48 -24.51 41.41
C LEU A 337 23.49 -23.93 40.43
N HIS A 338 23.95 -22.66 40.67
CA HIS A 338 24.97 -22.01 39.84
C HIS A 338 26.31 -22.72 39.82
N ARG A 339 26.69 -23.45 40.90
CA ARG A 339 27.93 -24.25 40.91
C ARG A 339 27.92 -25.38 39.90
N PHE A 340 26.71 -25.83 39.50
CA PHE A 340 26.55 -26.87 38.49
C PHE A 340 26.45 -26.34 37.05
N ASP A 341 26.58 -25.04 36.86
CA ASP A 341 26.60 -24.44 35.52
C ASP A 341 27.61 -25.08 34.60
N GLY A 342 27.19 -25.46 33.40
CA GLY A 342 28.00 -26.14 32.43
C GLY A 342 28.30 -27.63 32.72
N GLN A 343 27.78 -28.20 33.82
CA GLN A 343 28.00 -29.61 34.20
C GLN A 343 26.88 -30.50 33.69
N ASN A 344 27.22 -31.80 33.49
CA ASN A 344 26.29 -32.82 33.02
C ASN A 344 25.57 -33.47 34.24
N ILE A 345 24.57 -32.76 34.77
CA ILE A 345 23.87 -33.22 35.98
C ILE A 345 22.53 -33.91 35.69
N PHE A 346 22.04 -33.93 34.49
CA PHE A 346 20.81 -34.59 34.09
C PHE A 346 21.09 -35.78 33.17
N ARG A 347 20.13 -36.70 33.09
CA ARG A 347 20.17 -37.84 32.22
C ARG A 347 18.94 -37.90 31.32
N HIS A 348 19.19 -38.03 30.04
CA HIS A 348 18.13 -38.09 29.01
C HIS A 348 17.25 -39.36 29.25
N PRO A 349 15.90 -39.24 29.23
CA PRO A 349 14.99 -40.28 29.69
C PRO A 349 15.03 -41.59 28.88
N PHE A 350 15.35 -41.54 27.58
CA PHE A 350 15.36 -42.74 26.74
C PHE A 350 16.69 -42.98 25.97
N THR A 351 17.51 -41.96 25.73
CA THR A 351 18.85 -42.19 25.09
C THR A 351 19.93 -42.56 26.12
N GLY A 352 19.71 -42.21 27.40
CA GLY A 352 20.68 -42.34 28.46
C GLY A 352 21.90 -41.41 28.34
N ARG A 353 21.84 -40.43 27.44
CA ARG A 353 22.88 -39.39 27.28
C ARG A 353 22.93 -38.51 28.51
N ASP A 354 24.14 -38.11 28.90
CA ASP A 354 24.31 -37.08 29.91
C ASP A 354 23.91 -35.70 29.32
N VAL A 355 23.14 -34.92 30.10
CA VAL A 355 22.54 -33.66 29.68
C VAL A 355 23.05 -32.55 30.58
N LYS A 356 23.49 -31.47 29.96
CA LYS A 356 24.15 -30.31 30.58
C LYS A 356 23.13 -29.37 31.20
N LEU A 357 23.40 -28.89 32.44
CA LEU A 357 22.69 -27.73 33.00
C LEU A 357 23.31 -26.46 32.38
N MET A 358 22.49 -25.56 31.91
CA MET A 358 22.89 -24.30 31.31
C MET A 358 22.01 -23.14 31.79
N TYR A 359 22.44 -21.91 31.62
CA TYR A 359 21.64 -20.73 31.89
C TYR A 359 21.45 -19.91 30.60
N GLY A 360 20.23 -19.36 30.43
CA GLY A 360 19.87 -18.52 29.29
C GLY A 360 18.71 -17.59 29.58
N ASP A 361 18.80 -16.34 29.10
CA ASP A 361 17.81 -15.28 29.33
C ASP A 361 16.48 -15.54 28.56
N HIS A 362 16.49 -16.44 27.56
CA HIS A 362 15.30 -16.84 26.81
C HIS A 362 14.30 -17.69 27.60
N VAL A 363 14.72 -18.21 28.77
CA VAL A 363 13.81 -18.97 29.65
C VAL A 363 12.88 -17.99 30.37
N THR A 364 11.57 -18.13 30.17
CA THR A 364 10.53 -17.26 30.74
C THR A 364 9.76 -17.96 31.87
N ALA A 365 9.05 -17.16 32.69
CA ALA A 365 8.16 -17.64 33.73
C ALA A 365 6.67 -17.41 33.39
N GLU A 366 6.32 -17.33 32.10
CA GLU A 366 4.96 -17.12 31.63
C GLU A 366 4.22 -18.43 31.36
N THR A 367 4.94 -19.41 30.82
CA THR A 367 4.40 -20.73 30.46
C THR A 367 5.44 -21.85 30.75
N GLY A 368 4.99 -23.08 30.79
CA GLY A 368 5.85 -24.26 30.97
C GLY A 368 6.31 -24.50 32.41
N THR A 369 7.59 -24.78 32.59
CA THR A 369 8.17 -25.18 33.90
C THR A 369 9.28 -24.29 34.41
N GLY A 370 9.71 -23.30 33.60
CA GLY A 370 10.92 -22.48 33.85
C GLY A 370 12.22 -23.25 33.59
N LEU A 371 12.14 -24.44 32.98
CA LEU A 371 13.25 -25.22 32.47
C LEU A 371 12.96 -25.53 31.01
N VAL A 372 13.88 -25.14 30.11
CA VAL A 372 13.75 -25.37 28.67
C VAL A 372 14.69 -26.47 28.22
N HIS A 373 14.11 -27.53 27.61
CA HIS A 373 14.93 -28.55 26.95
C HIS A 373 15.63 -27.92 25.75
N THR A 374 16.93 -28.14 25.63
CA THR A 374 17.78 -27.45 24.63
C THR A 374 18.31 -28.45 23.61
N ALA A 375 17.90 -28.24 22.35
CA ALA A 375 18.37 -29.02 21.20
C ALA A 375 19.00 -28.08 20.15
N PRO A 376 20.32 -27.76 20.23
CA PRO A 376 20.97 -26.76 19.37
C PRO A 376 20.84 -27.01 17.87
N GLY A 377 20.45 -28.20 17.46
CA GLY A 377 20.18 -28.56 16.07
C GLY A 377 18.77 -28.15 15.56
N HIS A 378 17.84 -27.79 16.48
CA HIS A 378 16.41 -27.62 16.18
C HIS A 378 15.78 -26.37 16.80
N GLY A 379 16.56 -25.40 17.27
CA GLY A 379 16.10 -24.12 17.79
C GLY A 379 17.21 -23.06 17.67
N TYR A 380 16.82 -21.83 17.36
CA TYR A 380 17.79 -20.73 17.23
C TYR A 380 18.34 -20.31 18.61
N GLU A 381 17.49 -20.11 19.59
CA GLU A 381 17.88 -19.77 20.96
C GLU A 381 18.72 -20.90 21.58
N ASP A 382 18.30 -22.16 21.34
CA ASP A 382 19.05 -23.36 21.76
C ASP A 382 20.46 -23.40 21.17
N PHE A 383 20.58 -23.00 19.88
CA PHE A 383 21.88 -22.91 19.23
C PHE A 383 22.75 -21.82 19.82
N VAL A 384 22.19 -20.63 20.07
CA VAL A 384 22.93 -19.50 20.64
C VAL A 384 23.50 -19.88 22.02
N VAL A 385 22.62 -20.35 22.89
CA VAL A 385 23.03 -20.78 24.24
C VAL A 385 23.98 -22.00 24.15
N GLY A 386 23.60 -23.02 23.39
CA GLY A 386 24.43 -24.21 23.21
C GLY A 386 25.86 -23.90 22.74
N SER A 387 26.00 -22.91 21.84
CA SER A 387 27.31 -22.46 21.36
C SER A 387 28.18 -21.84 22.46
N GLN A 388 27.56 -21.08 23.38
CA GLN A 388 28.27 -20.49 24.54
C GLN A 388 28.85 -21.59 25.47
N TYR A 389 28.15 -22.74 25.55
CA TYR A 389 28.57 -23.89 26.34
C TYR A 389 29.38 -24.94 25.53
N GLY A 390 29.78 -24.58 24.29
CA GLY A 390 30.59 -25.42 23.42
C GLY A 390 29.90 -26.66 22.88
N LEU A 391 28.55 -26.66 22.81
CA LEU A 391 27.75 -27.74 22.24
C LEU A 391 27.73 -27.65 20.71
N THR A 392 28.13 -28.75 20.04
CA THR A 392 27.95 -28.87 18.60
C THR A 392 26.51 -29.22 18.27
N PRO A 393 25.83 -28.55 17.32
CA PRO A 393 24.47 -28.90 16.92
C PRO A 393 24.36 -30.36 16.49
N PHE A 394 23.46 -31.10 17.12
CA PHE A 394 23.15 -32.47 16.78
C PHE A 394 21.77 -32.54 16.11
N THR A 395 21.73 -33.04 14.87
CA THR A 395 20.52 -33.02 14.03
C THR A 395 20.23 -34.43 13.51
N PRO A 396 19.52 -35.30 14.26
CA PRO A 396 19.15 -36.64 13.83
C PRO A 396 17.93 -36.62 12.86
N VAL A 397 17.86 -35.63 11.95
CA VAL A 397 16.75 -35.44 10.98
C VAL A 397 17.34 -35.13 9.63
N ASP A 398 16.89 -35.84 8.59
CA ASP A 398 17.36 -35.67 7.21
C ASP A 398 16.64 -34.49 6.50
N ASP A 399 16.95 -34.29 5.22
CA ASP A 399 16.36 -33.21 4.39
C ASP A 399 14.85 -33.40 4.10
N GLN A 400 14.34 -34.62 4.27
CA GLN A 400 12.94 -34.98 4.08
C GLN A 400 12.10 -34.87 5.39
N GLY A 401 12.70 -34.40 6.48
CA GLY A 401 12.09 -34.34 7.79
C GLY A 401 11.90 -35.72 8.41
N ARG A 402 12.73 -36.68 8.04
CA ARG A 402 12.71 -38.03 8.61
C ARG A 402 13.87 -38.22 9.58
N PHE A 403 13.64 -38.96 10.64
CA PHE A 403 14.71 -39.32 11.56
C PHE A 403 15.79 -40.16 10.87
N THR A 404 17.06 -39.86 11.13
CA THR A 404 18.22 -40.68 10.75
C THR A 404 18.40 -41.86 11.70
N ALA A 405 19.38 -42.73 11.40
CA ALA A 405 19.73 -43.85 12.29
C ALA A 405 20.09 -43.41 13.73
N ASP A 406 20.55 -42.16 13.90
CA ASP A 406 20.96 -41.61 15.19
C ASP A 406 19.77 -41.39 16.15
N ALA A 407 18.52 -41.37 15.65
CA ALA A 407 17.32 -41.32 16.46
C ALA A 407 16.84 -42.70 16.96
N GLY A 408 17.59 -43.73 16.67
CA GLY A 408 17.32 -45.11 17.16
C GLY A 408 16.00 -45.69 16.63
N GLN A 409 15.07 -46.01 17.52
CA GLN A 409 13.81 -46.72 17.17
C GLN A 409 12.87 -45.89 16.27
N TRP A 410 13.06 -44.58 16.12
CA TRP A 410 12.27 -43.69 15.24
C TRP A 410 12.92 -43.47 13.85
N ALA A 411 14.05 -44.10 13.58
CA ALA A 411 14.73 -43.97 12.28
C ALA A 411 13.79 -44.23 11.11
N GLY A 412 13.80 -43.33 10.10
CA GLY A 412 12.97 -43.37 8.90
C GLY A 412 11.55 -42.79 9.06
N GLN A 413 11.07 -42.55 10.28
CA GLN A 413 9.75 -41.94 10.51
C GLN A 413 9.82 -40.41 10.24
N ASN A 414 8.72 -39.84 9.74
CA ASN A 414 8.57 -38.40 9.68
C ASN A 414 8.47 -37.82 11.10
N VAL A 415 9.07 -36.66 11.34
CA VAL A 415 9.16 -36.07 12.69
C VAL A 415 7.80 -35.74 13.29
N PHE A 416 6.83 -35.29 12.50
CA PHE A 416 5.47 -35.02 13.00
C PHE A 416 4.69 -36.31 13.31
N ASP A 417 4.83 -37.33 12.44
CA ASP A 417 4.19 -38.64 12.64
C ASP A 417 4.78 -39.37 13.86
N ALA A 418 6.04 -39.13 14.20
CA ALA A 418 6.70 -39.71 15.33
C ALA A 418 6.28 -39.16 16.69
N ASN A 419 5.64 -38.02 16.77
CA ASN A 419 5.24 -37.36 18.02
C ASN A 419 4.44 -38.32 18.93
N ASP A 420 3.41 -38.94 18.38
CA ASP A 420 2.55 -39.85 19.18
C ASP A 420 3.33 -41.07 19.72
N SER A 421 4.22 -41.61 18.91
CA SER A 421 5.05 -42.75 19.32
C SER A 421 6.10 -42.37 20.36
N ILE A 422 6.63 -41.15 20.32
CA ILE A 422 7.54 -40.57 21.32
C ILE A 422 6.79 -40.39 22.65
N VAL A 423 5.60 -39.76 22.59
CA VAL A 423 4.75 -39.54 23.77
C VAL A 423 4.38 -40.88 24.44
N GLU A 424 4.00 -41.91 23.66
CA GLU A 424 3.67 -43.23 24.19
C GLU A 424 4.91 -43.93 24.78
N HIS A 425 6.09 -43.75 24.17
CA HIS A 425 7.33 -44.28 24.73
C HIS A 425 7.66 -43.63 26.08
N LEU A 426 7.55 -42.31 26.19
CA LEU A 426 7.78 -41.58 27.45
C LEU A 426 6.79 -42.02 28.55
N ARG A 427 5.56 -42.32 28.18
CA ARG A 427 4.55 -42.84 29.09
C ARG A 427 4.95 -44.25 29.62
N LYS A 428 5.40 -45.13 28.72
CA LYS A 428 5.83 -46.50 29.08
C LYS A 428 7.03 -46.53 30.03
N ILE A 429 7.99 -45.63 29.85
CA ILE A 429 9.19 -45.54 30.71
C ILE A 429 8.93 -44.71 31.98
N GLY A 430 7.72 -44.16 32.17
CA GLY A 430 7.37 -43.34 33.33
C GLY A 430 8.00 -41.94 33.39
N ALA A 431 8.48 -41.43 32.24
CA ALA A 431 9.08 -40.10 32.13
C ALA A 431 8.07 -39.03 31.73
N LEU A 432 6.85 -39.39 31.29
CA LEU A 432 5.79 -38.46 30.95
C LEU A 432 4.97 -38.15 32.19
N LEU A 433 4.85 -36.82 32.54
CA LEU A 433 4.00 -36.40 33.65
C LEU A 433 2.57 -36.07 33.15
N ALA A 434 2.46 -35.28 32.09
CA ALA A 434 1.20 -34.90 31.45
C ALA A 434 1.37 -34.72 29.94
N ALA A 435 0.26 -34.85 29.20
CA ALA A 435 0.20 -34.58 27.78
C ALA A 435 -1.18 -34.02 27.40
N HIS A 436 -1.20 -32.94 26.63
CA HIS A 436 -2.40 -32.25 26.16
C HIS A 436 -2.25 -31.85 24.68
N GLN A 437 -3.36 -31.50 24.02
CA GLN A 437 -3.32 -30.84 22.72
C GLN A 437 -3.24 -29.33 22.94
N TYR A 438 -2.34 -28.68 22.24
CA TYR A 438 -2.10 -27.25 22.37
C TYR A 438 -2.17 -26.56 21.00
N SER A 439 -3.09 -25.58 20.87
CA SER A 439 -3.23 -24.77 19.64
C SER A 439 -2.41 -23.51 19.78
N HIS A 440 -1.49 -23.32 18.88
CA HIS A 440 -0.59 -22.16 18.89
C HIS A 440 -0.22 -21.70 17.47
N SER A 441 0.34 -20.49 17.38
CA SER A 441 0.94 -19.97 16.15
C SER A 441 2.20 -20.77 15.82
N TYR A 442 2.29 -21.34 14.60
CA TYR A 442 3.40 -22.19 14.19
C TYR A 442 3.93 -21.76 12.81
N PRO A 443 5.24 -21.80 12.54
CA PRO A 443 5.81 -21.41 11.25
C PRO A 443 5.43 -22.41 10.15
N HIS A 444 4.92 -21.88 9.04
CA HIS A 444 4.57 -22.61 7.82
C HIS A 444 5.32 -22.06 6.62
N CYS A 445 5.58 -22.92 5.65
CA CYS A 445 6.15 -22.49 4.38
C CYS A 445 5.17 -21.58 3.63
N TRP A 446 5.59 -20.38 3.27
CA TRP A 446 4.77 -19.43 2.53
C TRP A 446 4.19 -19.99 1.21
N ARG A 447 4.82 -21.03 0.66
CA ARG A 447 4.48 -21.60 -0.65
C ARG A 447 3.67 -22.88 -0.60
N CYS A 448 4.19 -23.93 0.03
CA CYS A 448 3.46 -25.21 0.12
C CYS A 448 2.49 -25.25 1.30
N LYS A 449 2.51 -24.26 2.20
CA LYS A 449 1.68 -24.13 3.40
C LYS A 449 1.86 -25.26 4.44
N ASN A 450 2.85 -26.11 4.26
CA ASN A 450 3.17 -27.14 5.24
C ASN A 450 3.93 -26.56 6.44
N PRO A 451 3.80 -27.16 7.64
CA PRO A 451 4.57 -26.75 8.81
C PRO A 451 6.07 -26.91 8.56
N LEU A 452 6.87 -26.00 9.12
CA LEU A 452 8.31 -26.00 9.01
C LEU A 452 8.95 -26.68 10.21
N ILE A 453 10.21 -27.08 10.05
CA ILE A 453 11.08 -27.50 11.15
C ILE A 453 12.29 -26.58 11.22
N PHE A 454 12.90 -26.41 12.40
CA PHE A 454 14.27 -25.95 12.51
C PHE A 454 15.20 -27.12 12.32
N ARG A 455 16.19 -26.96 11.45
CA ARG A 455 17.20 -27.99 11.15
C ARG A 455 18.56 -27.35 10.97
N ALA A 456 19.54 -27.77 11.81
CA ALA A 456 20.90 -27.34 11.59
C ALA A 456 21.47 -28.02 10.33
N THR A 457 21.95 -27.20 9.42
CA THR A 457 22.58 -27.63 8.18
C THR A 457 23.66 -26.61 7.79
N GLU A 458 24.67 -27.07 7.06
CA GLU A 458 25.71 -26.18 6.57
C GLU A 458 25.16 -25.30 5.47
N GLN A 459 25.15 -23.97 5.68
CA GLN A 459 24.63 -22.98 4.78
C GLN A 459 25.62 -21.80 4.64
N TRP A 460 25.42 -20.97 3.62
CA TRP A 460 26.08 -19.68 3.50
C TRP A 460 25.26 -18.61 4.19
N PHE A 461 25.91 -17.82 5.03
CA PHE A 461 25.28 -16.75 5.80
C PHE A 461 25.99 -15.41 5.57
N LEU A 462 25.20 -14.32 5.62
CA LEU A 462 25.71 -12.98 5.79
C LEU A 462 25.64 -12.62 7.27
N ASN A 463 26.80 -12.29 7.87
CA ASN A 463 26.89 -11.86 9.27
C ASN A 463 26.48 -10.41 9.39
N ILE A 464 25.32 -10.19 10.01
CA ILE A 464 24.70 -8.85 10.13
C ILE A 464 25.45 -7.97 11.15
N ASP A 465 26.23 -8.54 12.06
CA ASP A 465 26.95 -7.80 13.07
C ASP A 465 28.43 -7.55 12.69
N HIS A 466 28.94 -8.21 11.63
CA HIS A 466 30.30 -7.99 11.15
C HIS A 466 30.51 -6.54 10.71
N ARG A 467 31.63 -5.92 11.13
CA ARG A 467 31.93 -4.49 10.89
C ARG A 467 30.79 -3.55 11.28
N GLN A 468 30.05 -3.89 12.34
CA GLN A 468 28.93 -3.10 12.83
C GLN A 468 27.82 -2.84 11.79
N LEU A 469 27.61 -3.79 10.87
CA LEU A 469 26.66 -3.60 9.76
C LEU A 469 25.27 -3.28 10.28
N ARG A 470 24.76 -3.98 11.30
CA ARG A 470 23.46 -3.69 11.94
C ARG A 470 23.36 -2.23 12.39
N ALA A 471 24.35 -1.73 13.12
CA ALA A 471 24.35 -0.35 13.62
C ALA A 471 24.35 0.67 12.47
N ARG A 472 25.13 0.41 11.41
CA ARG A 472 25.17 1.25 10.19
C ARG A 472 23.85 1.23 9.43
N ILE A 473 23.13 0.10 9.38
CA ILE A 473 21.80 0.02 8.78
C ILE A 473 20.80 0.83 9.59
N LEU A 474 20.83 0.73 10.92
CA LEU A 474 19.97 1.51 11.81
C LEU A 474 20.19 3.02 11.62
N GLU A 475 21.45 3.45 11.54
CA GLU A 475 21.80 4.84 11.23
C GLU A 475 21.28 5.27 9.85
N ALA A 476 21.44 4.43 8.84
CA ALA A 476 20.92 4.71 7.49
C ALA A 476 19.39 4.81 7.45
N ILE A 477 18.66 4.00 8.22
CA ILE A 477 17.19 4.08 8.39
C ILE A 477 16.78 5.44 8.93
N ASP A 478 17.51 5.98 9.92
CA ASP A 478 17.20 7.26 10.56
C ASP A 478 17.41 8.47 9.62
N GLN A 479 18.23 8.33 8.57
CA GLN A 479 18.47 9.37 7.57
C GLN A 479 17.44 9.40 6.43
N VAL A 480 16.58 8.39 6.33
CA VAL A 480 15.56 8.26 5.28
C VAL A 480 14.25 8.95 5.70
N ASN A 481 13.59 9.60 4.76
CA ASN A 481 12.24 10.12 4.96
C ASN A 481 11.19 9.02 4.75
N TRP A 482 10.45 8.69 5.80
CA TRP A 482 9.43 7.62 5.80
C TRP A 482 8.02 8.20 5.74
N VAL A 483 7.23 7.73 4.78
CA VAL A 483 5.83 8.11 4.58
C VAL A 483 4.95 6.85 4.59
N PRO A 484 4.11 6.66 5.62
CA PRO A 484 3.96 7.47 6.83
C PRO A 484 5.15 7.27 7.80
N SER A 485 5.35 8.22 8.70
CA SER A 485 6.51 8.25 9.60
C SER A 485 6.64 7.05 10.54
N TRP A 486 5.52 6.42 10.91
CA TRP A 486 5.51 5.22 11.77
C TRP A 486 6.18 4.01 11.11
N SER A 487 6.27 3.96 9.78
CA SER A 487 6.90 2.84 9.07
C SER A 487 8.40 2.73 9.33
N ARG A 488 9.06 3.83 9.78
CA ARG A 488 10.44 3.83 10.27
C ARG A 488 10.64 2.88 11.46
N GLU A 489 9.79 2.98 12.46
CA GLU A 489 9.91 2.15 13.67
C GLU A 489 9.74 0.66 13.35
N ARG A 490 8.87 0.36 12.39
CA ARG A 490 8.65 -1.03 11.97
C ARG A 490 9.92 -1.68 11.39
N ILE A 491 10.59 -1.01 10.45
CA ILE A 491 11.81 -1.57 9.85
C ILE A 491 12.99 -1.52 10.82
N ARG A 492 13.02 -0.51 11.70
CA ARG A 492 14.02 -0.39 12.76
C ARG A 492 13.98 -1.59 13.71
N ASN A 493 12.81 -1.89 14.29
CA ASN A 493 12.60 -3.02 15.19
C ASN A 493 12.95 -4.37 14.52
N MET A 494 12.58 -4.53 13.24
CA MET A 494 12.94 -5.72 12.47
C MET A 494 14.44 -5.85 12.24
N THR A 495 15.16 -4.73 12.08
CA THR A 495 16.62 -4.73 11.90
C THR A 495 17.35 -5.02 13.22
N GLU A 496 16.86 -4.49 14.34
CA GLU A 496 17.44 -4.70 15.68
C GLU A 496 17.49 -6.17 16.06
N THR A 497 16.47 -6.94 15.70
CA THR A 497 16.35 -8.36 16.05
C THR A 497 16.71 -9.31 14.89
N ARG A 498 17.11 -8.78 13.74
CA ARG A 498 17.39 -9.59 12.54
C ARG A 498 18.53 -10.57 12.80
N PRO A 499 18.34 -11.89 12.57
CA PRO A 499 19.42 -12.86 12.62
C PRO A 499 20.35 -12.71 11.39
N ASP A 500 21.47 -13.44 11.38
CA ASP A 500 22.30 -13.59 10.19
C ASP A 500 21.46 -14.10 9.02
N TRP A 501 21.67 -13.55 7.85
CA TRP A 501 20.87 -13.88 6.67
C TRP A 501 21.38 -15.15 5.99
N CYS A 502 20.59 -16.21 5.98
CA CYS A 502 20.87 -17.43 5.22
C CYS A 502 20.70 -17.16 3.72
N LEU A 503 21.81 -17.17 2.99
CA LEU A 503 21.89 -16.83 1.56
C LEU A 503 21.60 -18.03 0.65
N SER A 504 21.90 -19.26 1.08
CA SER A 504 21.85 -20.46 0.21
C SER A 504 20.49 -21.13 0.20
N ARG A 505 20.09 -21.60 -0.98
CA ARG A 505 18.85 -22.36 -1.23
C ARG A 505 19.17 -23.59 -2.05
N GLN A 506 18.59 -24.73 -1.69
CA GLN A 506 18.73 -26.03 -2.37
C GLN A 506 17.73 -26.10 -3.53
N ARG A 507 17.91 -25.22 -4.53
CA ARG A 507 17.03 -25.04 -5.68
C ARG A 507 17.82 -25.12 -6.98
N ALA A 508 17.08 -25.30 -8.10
CA ALA A 508 17.66 -25.22 -9.44
C ALA A 508 17.49 -23.84 -10.08
N TRP A 509 16.38 -23.11 -9.75
CA TRP A 509 16.00 -21.85 -10.37
C TRP A 509 16.36 -20.65 -9.48
N GLY A 510 17.50 -20.04 -9.75
CA GLY A 510 18.11 -18.91 -9.05
C GLY A 510 19.52 -18.68 -9.56
N VAL A 511 20.17 -17.62 -9.07
CA VAL A 511 21.59 -17.35 -9.36
C VAL A 511 22.46 -18.27 -8.48
N PRO A 512 23.31 -19.14 -9.06
CA PRO A 512 24.13 -20.08 -8.28
C PRO A 512 25.17 -19.33 -7.46
N ILE A 513 25.40 -19.80 -6.23
CA ILE A 513 26.51 -19.35 -5.40
C ILE A 513 27.79 -19.93 -6.01
N PRO A 514 28.77 -19.09 -6.44
CA PRO A 514 29.94 -19.54 -7.16
C PRO A 514 30.98 -20.16 -6.24
N ALA A 515 30.56 -21.14 -5.43
CA ALA A 515 31.38 -21.85 -4.48
C ALA A 515 32.03 -23.10 -5.12
N LEU A 516 33.28 -23.37 -4.75
CA LEU A 516 34.05 -24.48 -5.21
C LEU A 516 34.26 -25.48 -4.08
N ARG A 517 34.05 -26.76 -4.36
CA ARG A 517 34.38 -27.88 -3.47
C ARG A 517 35.63 -28.56 -3.94
N CYS A 518 36.67 -28.57 -3.12
CA CYS A 518 37.89 -29.32 -3.38
C CYS A 518 37.60 -30.83 -3.45
N THR A 519 38.00 -31.49 -4.53
CA THR A 519 37.74 -32.93 -4.72
C THR A 519 38.63 -33.80 -3.79
N SER A 520 39.76 -33.28 -3.33
CA SER A 520 40.69 -34.00 -2.46
C SER A 520 40.30 -33.98 -0.99
N CYS A 521 39.99 -32.78 -0.42
CA CYS A 521 39.71 -32.64 1.01
C CYS A 521 38.28 -32.25 1.33
N ARG A 522 37.44 -32.07 0.31
CA ARG A 522 36.00 -31.67 0.39
C ARG A 522 35.75 -30.29 0.99
N GLU A 523 36.80 -29.48 1.21
CA GLU A 523 36.65 -28.09 1.64
C GLU A 523 35.86 -27.31 0.60
N ILE A 524 34.89 -26.48 1.08
CA ILE A 524 34.06 -25.61 0.22
C ILE A 524 34.48 -24.17 0.47
N MET A 525 34.76 -23.45 -0.61
CA MET A 525 35.28 -22.08 -0.55
C MET A 525 34.65 -21.18 -1.60
N LEU A 526 34.56 -19.89 -1.29
CA LEU A 526 34.33 -18.80 -2.25
C LEU A 526 35.68 -18.16 -2.54
N ASP A 527 36.11 -18.23 -3.81
CA ASP A 527 37.38 -17.65 -4.29
C ASP A 527 37.12 -16.41 -5.14
N ILE A 528 37.76 -15.30 -4.82
CA ILE A 528 37.53 -13.99 -5.44
C ILE A 528 37.86 -14.00 -6.94
N GLU A 529 38.93 -14.66 -7.35
CA GLU A 529 39.32 -14.71 -8.77
C GLU A 529 38.32 -15.56 -9.58
N THR A 530 37.82 -16.65 -8.98
CA THR A 530 36.71 -17.44 -9.54
C THR A 530 35.44 -16.61 -9.68
N MET A 531 35.08 -15.84 -8.65
CA MET A 531 33.88 -14.99 -8.70
C MET A 531 33.99 -13.94 -9.81
N ARG A 532 35.13 -13.28 -9.99
CA ARG A 532 35.39 -12.36 -11.12
C ARG A 532 35.26 -13.05 -12.48
N ARG A 533 35.69 -14.31 -12.59
CA ARG A 533 35.53 -15.07 -13.82
C ARG A 533 34.04 -15.41 -14.07
N VAL A 534 33.31 -15.75 -13.02
CA VAL A 534 31.85 -16.00 -13.07
C VAL A 534 31.12 -14.74 -13.52
N GLU A 535 31.42 -13.55 -12.96
CA GLU A 535 30.84 -12.26 -13.38
C GLU A 535 30.98 -12.04 -14.89
N GLN A 536 32.19 -12.29 -15.44
CA GLN A 536 32.44 -12.12 -16.87
C GLN A 536 31.63 -13.08 -17.74
N LEU A 537 31.52 -14.34 -17.33
CA LEU A 537 30.79 -15.36 -18.08
C LEU A 537 29.25 -15.14 -17.95
N PHE A 538 28.79 -14.78 -16.76
CA PHE A 538 27.33 -14.49 -16.56
C PHE A 538 26.90 -13.25 -17.33
N ALA A 539 27.75 -12.23 -17.45
CA ALA A 539 27.44 -11.05 -18.26
C ALA A 539 27.22 -11.38 -19.75
N GLN A 540 27.77 -12.48 -20.22
CA GLN A 540 27.68 -12.92 -21.62
C GLN A 540 26.58 -13.97 -21.85
N GLU A 541 26.40 -14.91 -20.92
CA GLU A 541 25.61 -16.14 -21.11
C GLU A 541 24.51 -16.34 -20.06
N GLY A 542 24.49 -15.49 -19.01
CA GLY A 542 23.61 -15.66 -17.86
C GLY A 542 24.05 -16.78 -16.91
N SER A 543 23.32 -16.94 -15.83
CA SER A 543 23.63 -17.93 -14.77
C SER A 543 23.44 -19.38 -15.19
N ASP A 544 22.79 -19.67 -16.32
CA ASP A 544 22.69 -21.01 -16.90
C ASP A 544 24.06 -21.57 -17.29
N ALA A 545 25.06 -20.70 -17.57
CA ALA A 545 26.45 -21.07 -17.83
C ALA A 545 27.04 -21.93 -16.71
N TRP A 546 26.70 -21.65 -15.44
CA TRP A 546 27.20 -22.42 -14.30
C TRP A 546 26.87 -23.92 -14.39
N PHE A 547 25.70 -24.25 -14.91
CA PHE A 547 25.26 -25.64 -15.07
C PHE A 547 25.64 -26.25 -16.41
N ALA A 548 25.84 -25.43 -17.44
CA ALA A 548 26.14 -25.90 -18.80
C ALA A 548 27.67 -26.12 -19.07
N ARG A 549 28.53 -25.27 -18.50
CA ARG A 549 29.99 -25.32 -18.76
C ARG A 549 30.74 -26.22 -17.77
N PRO A 550 31.92 -26.77 -18.13
CA PRO A 550 32.76 -27.50 -17.21
C PRO A 550 33.36 -26.59 -16.12
N THR A 551 33.72 -27.14 -14.96
CA THR A 551 34.27 -26.39 -13.81
C THR A 551 35.54 -25.62 -14.21
N ALA A 552 36.38 -26.18 -15.06
CA ALA A 552 37.63 -25.57 -15.51
C ALA A 552 37.45 -24.19 -16.20
N ASP A 553 36.31 -23.91 -16.82
CA ASP A 553 36.03 -22.61 -17.46
C ASP A 553 35.91 -21.47 -16.43
N PHE A 554 35.54 -21.80 -15.18
CA PHE A 554 35.35 -20.86 -14.10
C PHE A 554 36.52 -20.69 -13.16
N VAL A 555 37.41 -21.72 -13.06
CA VAL A 555 38.51 -21.74 -12.10
C VAL A 555 39.80 -21.28 -12.78
N PRO A 556 40.34 -20.10 -12.45
CA PRO A 556 41.67 -19.68 -12.94
C PRO A 556 42.79 -20.62 -12.45
N ASP A 557 43.84 -20.80 -13.25
CA ASP A 557 45.00 -21.68 -12.96
C ASP A 557 45.71 -21.42 -11.62
N LYS A 558 45.54 -20.21 -11.08
CA LYS A 558 46.14 -19.77 -9.81
C LYS A 558 45.40 -20.26 -8.56
N VAL A 559 44.16 -20.68 -8.70
CA VAL A 559 43.28 -21.02 -7.57
C VAL A 559 43.71 -22.36 -6.97
N LYS A 560 43.91 -22.33 -5.67
CA LYS A 560 44.25 -23.51 -4.87
C LYS A 560 43.36 -23.62 -3.65
N CYS A 561 43.06 -24.84 -3.26
CA CYS A 561 42.33 -25.09 -2.03
C CYS A 561 43.05 -24.48 -0.82
N SER A 562 42.38 -23.67 -0.05
CA SER A 562 42.94 -22.99 1.14
C SER A 562 43.40 -23.97 2.22
N LYS A 563 42.81 -25.19 2.25
CA LYS A 563 43.10 -26.20 3.28
C LYS A 563 44.17 -27.17 2.89
N CYS A 564 44.20 -27.69 1.65
CA CYS A 564 45.12 -28.74 1.24
C CYS A 564 46.01 -28.35 0.06
N GLY A 565 45.84 -27.20 -0.58
CA GLY A 565 46.58 -26.74 -1.75
C GLY A 565 46.21 -27.46 -3.04
N GLY A 566 45.20 -28.33 -3.05
CA GLY A 566 44.72 -29.03 -4.26
C GLY A 566 44.16 -28.07 -5.30
N THR A 567 44.20 -28.47 -6.58
CA THR A 567 43.78 -27.64 -7.74
C THR A 567 42.54 -28.18 -8.42
N ASP A 568 42.04 -29.36 -8.03
CA ASP A 568 40.85 -29.95 -8.62
C ASP A 568 39.60 -29.61 -7.82
N PHE A 569 38.60 -29.07 -8.50
CA PHE A 569 37.40 -28.60 -7.89
C PHE A 569 36.13 -29.11 -8.58
N ALA A 570 35.05 -29.24 -7.81
CA ALA A 570 33.69 -29.39 -8.29
C ALA A 570 32.91 -28.14 -7.94
N LYS A 571 31.95 -27.76 -8.76
CA LYS A 571 31.04 -26.66 -8.49
C LYS A 571 30.00 -27.05 -7.46
N GLU A 572 29.69 -26.17 -6.52
CA GLU A 572 28.47 -26.26 -5.69
C GLU A 572 27.24 -25.84 -6.50
N GLU A 573 26.07 -26.32 -6.08
CA GLU A 573 24.86 -26.18 -6.87
C GLU A 573 23.74 -25.42 -6.14
N ASP A 574 24.00 -24.95 -4.92
CA ASP A 574 23.07 -24.07 -4.19
C ASP A 574 22.95 -22.71 -4.89
N VAL A 575 21.75 -22.16 -4.88
CA VAL A 575 21.48 -20.84 -5.44
C VAL A 575 21.28 -19.81 -4.34
N LEU A 576 21.42 -18.54 -4.67
CA LEU A 576 21.13 -17.42 -3.76
C LEU A 576 19.65 -17.36 -3.41
N ASP A 577 19.35 -16.79 -2.25
CA ASP A 577 18.03 -16.40 -1.83
C ASP A 577 17.46 -15.35 -2.80
N VAL A 578 16.25 -15.53 -3.27
CA VAL A 578 15.58 -14.58 -4.17
C VAL A 578 15.49 -13.14 -3.62
N TRP A 579 15.51 -12.98 -2.29
CA TRP A 579 15.61 -11.65 -1.68
C TRP A 579 16.99 -11.00 -1.89
N PHE A 580 18.00 -11.79 -2.24
CA PHE A 580 19.31 -11.27 -2.67
C PHE A 580 19.22 -10.73 -4.09
N ASP A 581 18.50 -11.42 -4.99
CA ASP A 581 18.22 -10.91 -6.35
C ASP A 581 17.59 -9.51 -6.24
N SER A 582 16.45 -9.39 -5.58
CA SER A 582 15.75 -8.10 -5.46
C SER A 582 16.56 -7.07 -4.67
N GLY A 583 17.28 -7.48 -3.61
CA GLY A 583 18.14 -6.62 -2.81
C GLY A 583 19.32 -6.03 -3.59
N SER A 584 19.82 -6.77 -4.60
CA SER A 584 20.91 -6.34 -5.49
C SER A 584 20.46 -5.35 -6.56
N SER A 585 19.15 -5.12 -6.72
CA SER A 585 18.58 -4.19 -7.73
C SER A 585 19.14 -2.77 -7.61
N GLN A 586 19.51 -2.34 -6.40
CA GLN A 586 20.17 -1.06 -6.18
C GLN A 586 21.52 -0.93 -6.91
N ASN A 587 22.24 -2.02 -7.10
CA ASN A 587 23.47 -2.05 -7.90
C ASN A 587 23.14 -2.36 -9.37
N ALA A 588 22.45 -3.46 -9.63
CA ALA A 588 22.16 -3.97 -10.96
C ALA A 588 21.31 -3.02 -11.83
N VAL A 589 20.52 -2.14 -11.23
CA VAL A 589 19.65 -1.19 -11.93
C VAL A 589 20.10 0.25 -11.71
N LEU A 590 20.02 0.76 -10.46
CA LEU A 590 20.37 2.16 -10.18
C LEU A 590 21.87 2.45 -10.41
N GLY A 591 22.74 1.48 -10.14
CA GLY A 591 24.19 1.62 -10.30
C GLY A 591 24.70 1.51 -11.73
N LEU A 592 24.00 0.77 -12.60
CA LEU A 592 24.46 0.47 -13.95
C LEU A 592 23.76 1.28 -15.04
N ARG A 593 22.52 1.72 -14.82
CA ARG A 593 21.77 2.50 -15.82
C ARG A 593 22.05 3.99 -15.71
N SER A 594 22.65 4.57 -16.74
CA SER A 594 23.08 5.99 -16.78
C SER A 594 21.92 6.99 -16.70
N GLU A 595 20.72 6.59 -17.10
CA GLU A 595 19.50 7.41 -17.01
C GLU A 595 18.97 7.51 -15.57
N LEU A 596 19.33 6.60 -14.67
CA LEU A 596 18.94 6.58 -13.27
C LEU A 596 19.96 7.27 -12.35
N THR A 597 19.67 7.35 -11.08
CA THR A 597 20.56 7.88 -10.04
C THR A 597 20.64 6.95 -8.84
N TRP A 598 21.79 6.90 -8.21
CA TRP A 598 22.00 6.24 -6.93
C TRP A 598 22.36 7.29 -5.86
N PRO A 599 21.73 7.31 -4.66
CA PRO A 599 20.51 6.57 -4.32
C PRO A 599 19.29 7.04 -5.12
N ALA A 600 18.25 6.21 -5.19
CA ALA A 600 16.96 6.61 -5.74
C ALA A 600 16.31 7.70 -4.87
N ASP A 601 15.46 8.55 -5.47
CA ASP A 601 14.70 9.53 -4.69
C ASP A 601 13.58 8.87 -3.90
N ALA A 602 12.96 7.79 -4.42
CA ALA A 602 11.95 7.06 -3.68
C ALA A 602 11.90 5.56 -4.00
N TYR A 603 11.55 4.77 -2.98
CA TYR A 603 10.99 3.41 -3.06
C TYR A 603 9.53 3.47 -2.62
N LEU A 604 8.64 2.73 -3.28
CA LEU A 604 7.23 2.65 -2.91
C LEU A 604 6.77 1.19 -2.94
N GLU A 605 6.39 0.64 -1.78
CA GLU A 605 5.85 -0.71 -1.65
C GLU A 605 4.90 -0.82 -0.45
N ALA A 606 4.23 -1.98 -0.35
CA ALA A 606 3.40 -2.31 0.79
C ALA A 606 4.22 -2.55 2.08
N VAL A 607 3.56 -2.44 3.22
CA VAL A 607 4.19 -2.47 4.56
C VAL A 607 4.92 -3.78 4.89
N GLU A 608 4.58 -4.90 4.27
CA GLU A 608 5.28 -6.18 4.44
C GLU A 608 6.70 -6.17 3.88
N GLN A 609 7.02 -5.24 2.97
CA GLN A 609 8.35 -5.13 2.36
C GLN A 609 9.42 -4.60 3.33
N ALA A 610 9.05 -4.23 4.54
CA ALA A 610 10.01 -4.02 5.62
C ALA A 610 10.85 -5.28 5.91
N ARG A 611 10.26 -6.49 5.84
CA ARG A 611 10.97 -7.77 5.91
C ARG A 611 11.51 -8.24 4.56
N GLY A 612 10.94 -7.77 3.46
CA GLY A 612 11.33 -8.13 2.10
C GLY A 612 12.34 -7.18 1.49
N TRP A 613 11.94 -6.56 0.39
CA TRP A 613 12.81 -5.76 -0.49
C TRP A 613 13.47 -4.54 0.19
N PHE A 614 12.79 -3.83 1.08
CA PHE A 614 13.43 -2.71 1.79
C PHE A 614 14.58 -3.20 2.66
N GLY A 615 14.34 -4.28 3.43
CA GLY A 615 15.35 -4.86 4.31
C GLY A 615 16.54 -5.45 3.56
N SER A 616 16.31 -6.20 2.47
CA SER A 616 17.39 -6.77 1.65
C SER A 616 18.18 -5.69 0.92
N SER A 617 17.49 -4.68 0.35
CA SER A 617 18.16 -3.54 -0.30
C SER A 617 19.05 -2.75 0.67
N LEU A 618 18.58 -2.52 1.92
CA LEU A 618 19.39 -1.85 2.95
C LEU A 618 20.64 -2.66 3.31
N VAL A 619 20.47 -3.97 3.55
CA VAL A 619 21.62 -4.84 3.87
C VAL A 619 22.66 -4.80 2.74
N CYS A 620 22.22 -5.00 1.48
CA CYS A 620 23.10 -4.99 0.32
C CYS A 620 23.79 -3.62 0.13
N ALA A 621 23.03 -2.53 0.15
CA ALA A 621 23.55 -1.19 -0.10
C ALA A 621 24.48 -0.68 1.01
N VAL A 622 24.11 -0.89 2.28
CA VAL A 622 24.96 -0.45 3.42
C VAL A 622 26.24 -1.29 3.54
N ALA A 623 26.17 -2.60 3.27
CA ALA A 623 27.36 -3.43 3.23
C ALA A 623 28.33 -2.99 2.12
N GLU A 624 27.81 -2.67 0.92
CA GLU A 624 28.60 -2.33 -0.27
C GLU A 624 29.03 -0.87 -0.29
N ARG A 625 28.10 0.08 -0.01
CA ARG A 625 28.28 1.53 -0.24
C ARG A 625 28.21 2.39 1.02
N GLY A 626 27.79 1.82 2.14
CA GLY A 626 27.75 2.51 3.44
C GLY A 626 26.55 3.42 3.69
N SER A 627 25.55 3.46 2.80
CA SER A 627 24.34 4.25 2.97
C SER A 627 23.11 3.58 2.36
N ALA A 628 21.90 4.09 2.69
CA ALA A 628 20.65 3.59 2.13
C ALA A 628 20.58 3.83 0.61
N PRO A 629 19.95 2.91 -0.16
CA PRO A 629 19.81 3.06 -1.60
C PRO A 629 18.64 3.99 -2.01
N PHE A 630 17.98 4.60 -1.08
CA PHE A 630 16.81 5.48 -1.25
C PHE A 630 16.80 6.64 -0.27
N ARG A 631 16.20 7.76 -0.68
CA ARG A 631 16.01 8.97 0.16
C ARG A 631 14.66 9.00 0.84
N ASN A 632 13.62 8.52 0.15
CA ASN A 632 12.25 8.45 0.66
C ASN A 632 11.74 7.01 0.52
N VAL A 633 10.97 6.56 1.51
CA VAL A 633 10.18 5.33 1.43
C VAL A 633 8.72 5.67 1.62
N ILE A 634 7.89 5.27 0.65
CA ILE A 634 6.45 5.47 0.68
C ILE A 634 5.82 4.10 0.88
N ASN A 635 5.15 3.91 2.02
CA ASN A 635 4.48 2.66 2.35
C ASN A 635 2.97 2.74 2.13
N HIS A 636 2.40 1.70 1.54
CA HIS A 636 0.96 1.51 1.49
C HIS A 636 0.52 0.28 2.29
N GLY A 637 -0.74 0.31 2.75
CA GLY A 637 -1.38 -0.80 3.44
C GLY A 637 -1.73 -1.96 2.49
N LEU A 638 -2.31 -3.00 3.06
CA LEU A 638 -2.81 -4.16 2.31
C LEU A 638 -4.24 -3.94 1.83
N THR A 639 -4.62 -4.61 0.74
CA THR A 639 -6.00 -4.66 0.29
C THR A 639 -6.77 -5.76 1.05
N VAL A 640 -7.92 -5.39 1.60
CA VAL A 640 -8.83 -6.27 2.34
C VAL A 640 -10.22 -6.23 1.70
N ASP A 641 -11.04 -7.25 1.98
CA ASP A 641 -12.45 -7.22 1.57
C ASP A 641 -13.30 -6.29 2.48
N GLU A 642 -14.59 -6.10 2.16
CA GLU A 642 -15.49 -5.23 2.94
C GLU A 642 -15.66 -5.70 4.40
N GLN A 643 -15.26 -6.92 4.75
CA GLN A 643 -15.26 -7.46 6.11
C GLN A 643 -13.90 -7.32 6.81
N GLY A 644 -12.93 -6.65 6.20
CA GLY A 644 -11.58 -6.46 6.76
C GLY A 644 -10.68 -7.71 6.67
N ARG A 645 -11.05 -8.72 5.88
CA ARG A 645 -10.22 -9.92 5.71
C ARG A 645 -9.25 -9.74 4.56
N LYS A 646 -8.00 -10.19 4.75
CA LYS A 646 -6.97 -10.16 3.70
C LYS A 646 -7.50 -10.85 2.43
N MET A 647 -7.38 -10.17 1.30
CA MET A 647 -7.74 -10.73 0.01
C MET A 647 -6.78 -11.83 -0.40
N SER A 648 -7.28 -13.00 -0.73
CA SER A 648 -6.48 -14.11 -1.23
C SER A 648 -7.28 -14.98 -2.23
N LYS A 649 -6.57 -15.61 -3.17
CA LYS A 649 -7.20 -16.52 -4.14
C LYS A 649 -7.77 -17.78 -3.47
N SER A 650 -7.16 -18.21 -2.37
CA SER A 650 -7.61 -19.38 -1.61
C SER A 650 -8.95 -19.15 -0.90
N LEU A 651 -9.24 -17.92 -0.49
CA LEU A 651 -10.53 -17.54 0.13
C LEU A 651 -11.58 -17.15 -0.92
N GLY A 652 -11.22 -17.06 -2.20
CA GLY A 652 -12.14 -16.66 -3.27
C GLY A 652 -12.62 -15.20 -3.20
N ASN A 653 -12.01 -14.36 -2.35
CA ASN A 653 -12.37 -12.97 -2.12
C ASN A 653 -11.43 -11.97 -2.83
N SER A 654 -10.56 -12.44 -3.72
CA SER A 654 -9.60 -11.61 -4.45
C SER A 654 -9.93 -11.61 -5.96
N PRO A 655 -10.78 -10.69 -6.44
CA PRO A 655 -11.03 -10.56 -7.87
C PRO A 655 -9.76 -10.11 -8.61
N ASP A 656 -9.67 -10.47 -9.88
CA ASP A 656 -8.62 -10.00 -10.78
C ASP A 656 -8.81 -8.48 -11.01
N ALA A 657 -7.73 -7.70 -10.91
CA ALA A 657 -7.80 -6.26 -11.12
C ALA A 657 -8.31 -5.90 -12.53
N ILE A 658 -7.99 -6.72 -13.53
CA ILE A 658 -8.42 -6.50 -14.92
C ILE A 658 -9.92 -6.74 -15.09
N GLU A 659 -10.52 -7.68 -14.37
CA GLU A 659 -11.98 -7.87 -14.37
C GLU A 659 -12.72 -6.61 -13.90
N ILE A 660 -12.21 -5.96 -12.86
CA ILE A 660 -12.75 -4.68 -12.38
C ILE A 660 -12.57 -3.58 -13.44
N VAL A 661 -11.40 -3.51 -14.07
CA VAL A 661 -11.11 -2.54 -15.15
C VAL A 661 -11.97 -2.77 -16.39
N GLU A 662 -12.23 -3.99 -16.77
CA GLU A 662 -13.14 -4.33 -17.90
C GLU A 662 -14.58 -3.96 -17.61
N ARG A 663 -14.97 -3.92 -16.34
CA ARG A 663 -16.31 -3.52 -15.92
C ARG A 663 -16.46 -2.01 -15.75
N LEU A 664 -15.53 -1.35 -15.06
CA LEU A 664 -15.63 0.04 -14.61
C LEU A 664 -14.72 1.00 -15.39
N GLY A 665 -13.63 0.51 -15.95
CA GLY A 665 -12.53 1.30 -16.49
C GLY A 665 -11.38 1.51 -15.50
N ALA A 666 -10.18 1.72 -16.03
CA ALA A 666 -8.97 1.95 -15.24
C ALA A 666 -9.05 3.29 -14.47
N ASP A 667 -9.54 4.36 -15.08
CA ASP A 667 -9.68 5.66 -14.40
C ASP A 667 -10.57 5.58 -13.16
N VAL A 668 -11.64 4.76 -13.17
CA VAL A 668 -12.48 4.58 -11.97
C VAL A 668 -11.72 3.82 -10.90
N LEU A 669 -11.00 2.72 -11.22
CA LEU A 669 -10.19 2.00 -10.24
C LEU A 669 -9.09 2.88 -9.65
N ARG A 670 -8.45 3.71 -10.47
CA ARG A 670 -7.45 4.70 -10.04
C ARG A 670 -8.05 5.71 -9.06
N LEU A 671 -9.26 6.21 -9.32
CA LEU A 671 -9.96 7.10 -8.38
C LEU A 671 -10.32 6.40 -7.08
N VAL A 672 -10.65 5.10 -7.10
CA VAL A 672 -10.87 4.35 -5.85
C VAL A 672 -9.62 4.46 -4.96
N TYR A 673 -8.44 4.19 -5.51
CA TYR A 673 -7.21 4.29 -4.74
C TYR A 673 -6.85 5.74 -4.35
N ALA A 674 -7.15 6.72 -5.20
CA ALA A 674 -6.95 8.13 -4.88
C ALA A 674 -7.93 8.66 -3.83
N SER A 675 -9.10 8.03 -3.65
CA SER A 675 -10.14 8.48 -2.71
C SER A 675 -9.94 7.97 -1.28
N LEU A 676 -9.02 7.04 -1.07
CA LEU A 676 -8.80 6.36 0.20
C LEU A 676 -7.41 6.71 0.77
N ASP A 677 -7.29 6.59 2.08
CA ASP A 677 -5.98 6.66 2.74
C ASP A 677 -5.20 5.37 2.45
N TYR A 678 -4.28 5.46 1.50
CA TYR A 678 -3.48 4.31 1.07
C TYR A 678 -2.46 3.85 2.11
N THR A 679 -2.19 4.65 3.15
CA THR A 679 -1.23 4.28 4.22
C THR A 679 -1.80 3.29 5.23
N ALA A 680 -3.13 3.14 5.25
CA ALA A 680 -3.88 2.17 6.05
C ALA A 680 -4.30 0.94 5.20
N GLU A 681 -4.93 -0.04 5.81
CA GLU A 681 -5.58 -1.14 5.08
C GLU A 681 -6.74 -0.60 4.24
N ILE A 682 -6.81 -1.05 2.98
CA ILE A 682 -7.77 -0.57 1.99
C ILE A 682 -8.88 -1.60 1.81
N ALA A 683 -10.07 -1.29 2.32
CA ALA A 683 -11.26 -2.11 2.10
C ALA A 683 -11.85 -1.86 0.71
N LEU A 684 -11.91 -2.91 -0.12
CA LEU A 684 -12.41 -2.86 -1.48
C LEU A 684 -13.67 -3.72 -1.64
N GLY A 685 -14.68 -3.17 -2.32
CA GLY A 685 -15.96 -3.85 -2.61
C GLY A 685 -16.92 -2.99 -3.41
N GLU A 686 -18.13 -3.47 -3.65
CA GLU A 686 -19.12 -2.81 -4.51
C GLU A 686 -19.57 -1.45 -3.98
N THR A 687 -19.59 -1.28 -2.66
CA THR A 687 -19.99 -0.02 -2.03
C THR A 687 -19.06 1.12 -2.46
N ILE A 688 -17.73 0.93 -2.32
CA ILE A 688 -16.77 1.97 -2.71
C ILE A 688 -16.72 2.16 -4.24
N TYR A 689 -16.84 1.08 -5.03
CA TYR A 689 -16.86 1.18 -6.48
C TYR A 689 -18.03 2.01 -6.98
N SER A 690 -19.21 1.84 -6.40
CA SER A 690 -20.41 2.62 -6.74
C SER A 690 -20.27 4.10 -6.36
N ALA A 691 -19.80 4.39 -5.16
CA ALA A 691 -19.63 5.77 -4.68
C ALA A 691 -18.59 6.55 -5.52
N VAL A 692 -17.49 5.91 -5.87
CA VAL A 692 -16.45 6.55 -6.67
C VAL A 692 -16.85 6.67 -8.14
N SER A 693 -17.59 5.71 -8.69
CA SER A 693 -18.19 5.84 -10.03
C SER A 693 -19.13 7.05 -10.14
N GLU A 694 -19.89 7.34 -9.08
CA GLU A 694 -20.71 8.55 -9.02
C GLU A 694 -19.85 9.84 -9.00
N SER A 695 -18.77 9.84 -8.21
CA SER A 695 -17.81 10.95 -8.18
C SER A 695 -17.12 11.17 -9.54
N TYR A 696 -16.72 10.10 -10.20
CA TYR A 696 -16.18 10.14 -11.56
C TYR A 696 -17.21 10.75 -12.54
N ARG A 697 -18.48 10.35 -12.46
CA ARG A 697 -19.56 10.87 -13.31
C ARG A 697 -19.74 12.37 -13.14
N LYS A 698 -19.68 12.88 -11.89
CA LYS A 698 -19.73 14.33 -11.61
C LYS A 698 -18.57 15.08 -12.26
N LEU A 699 -17.34 14.61 -12.06
CA LEU A 699 -16.13 15.19 -12.68
C LEU A 699 -16.28 15.26 -14.21
N ARG A 700 -16.62 14.13 -14.83
CA ARG A 700 -16.78 14.03 -16.27
C ARG A 700 -17.89 14.92 -16.84
N ASN A 701 -19.06 14.96 -16.18
CA ASN A 701 -20.19 15.78 -16.61
C ASN A 701 -19.86 17.26 -16.55
N THR A 702 -19.17 17.73 -15.52
CA THR A 702 -18.72 19.11 -15.39
C THR A 702 -17.71 19.49 -16.48
N CYS A 703 -16.74 18.63 -16.77
CA CYS A 703 -15.84 18.85 -17.93
C CYS A 703 -16.61 18.90 -19.25
N ARG A 704 -17.59 18.00 -19.45
CA ARG A 704 -18.43 18.01 -20.64
C ARG A 704 -19.24 19.29 -20.78
N TYR A 705 -19.78 19.80 -19.69
CA TYR A 705 -20.53 21.06 -19.66
C TYR A 705 -19.63 22.24 -20.07
N MET A 706 -18.43 22.33 -19.50
CA MET A 706 -17.46 23.37 -19.83
C MET A 706 -17.07 23.31 -21.30
N LEU A 707 -16.68 22.13 -21.81
CA LEU A 707 -16.37 21.93 -23.23
C LEU A 707 -17.51 22.34 -24.14
N GLY A 708 -18.75 22.01 -23.74
CA GLY A 708 -19.95 22.36 -24.49
C GLY A 708 -20.19 23.87 -24.61
N ASN A 709 -19.79 24.62 -23.59
CA ASN A 709 -19.93 26.09 -23.60
C ASN A 709 -18.73 26.84 -24.24
N LEU A 710 -17.65 26.09 -24.56
CA LEU A 710 -16.46 26.64 -25.22
C LEU A 710 -16.42 26.36 -26.74
N TYR A 711 -17.49 25.84 -27.34
CA TYR A 711 -17.52 25.38 -28.73
C TYR A 711 -17.20 26.50 -29.76
N ASP A 712 -17.48 27.78 -29.44
CA ASP A 712 -17.28 28.96 -30.30
C ASP A 712 -16.28 29.95 -29.68
N PHE A 713 -15.50 29.50 -28.66
CA PHE A 713 -14.55 30.34 -27.95
C PHE A 713 -13.15 30.17 -28.53
N ASP A 714 -12.53 31.24 -28.93
CA ASP A 714 -11.12 31.31 -29.31
C ASP A 714 -10.36 32.14 -28.27
N PRO A 715 -9.49 31.52 -27.42
CA PRO A 715 -8.81 32.25 -26.34
C PRO A 715 -7.93 33.39 -26.81
N GLU A 716 -7.40 33.36 -28.05
CA GLU A 716 -6.56 34.43 -28.60
C GLU A 716 -7.40 35.67 -28.97
N ARG A 717 -8.64 35.47 -29.40
CA ARG A 717 -9.52 36.54 -29.86
C ARG A 717 -10.54 36.99 -28.82
N ASP A 718 -11.08 36.04 -28.09
CA ASP A 718 -12.30 36.23 -27.30
C ASP A 718 -12.03 36.35 -25.79
N ALA A 719 -10.81 36.07 -25.32
CA ALA A 719 -10.47 36.15 -23.92
C ALA A 719 -10.54 37.56 -23.36
N VAL A 720 -11.20 37.69 -22.22
CA VAL A 720 -11.26 38.94 -21.44
C VAL A 720 -10.14 38.93 -20.43
N THR A 721 -9.41 40.04 -20.27
CA THR A 721 -8.35 40.16 -19.26
C THR A 721 -8.92 40.01 -17.84
N ILE A 722 -8.17 39.43 -16.94
CA ILE A 722 -8.67 39.02 -15.59
C ILE A 722 -9.19 40.24 -14.81
N GLU A 723 -8.53 41.37 -14.93
CA GLU A 723 -8.88 42.64 -14.25
C GLU A 723 -10.24 43.19 -14.69
N ARG A 724 -10.67 42.85 -15.90
CA ARG A 724 -11.94 43.30 -16.48
C ARG A 724 -13.06 42.31 -16.27
N LEU A 725 -12.77 41.10 -15.78
CA LEU A 725 -13.79 40.08 -15.52
C LEU A 725 -14.81 40.57 -14.47
N PRO A 726 -16.08 40.24 -14.62
CA PRO A 726 -17.08 40.40 -13.59
C PRO A 726 -16.67 39.76 -12.26
N GLU A 727 -17.24 40.23 -11.17
CA GLU A 727 -16.82 39.83 -9.81
C GLU A 727 -16.98 38.33 -9.55
N LEU A 728 -18.07 37.70 -10.02
CA LEU A 728 -18.27 36.24 -9.94
C LEU A 728 -17.15 35.46 -10.64
N ASP A 729 -16.71 35.90 -11.81
CA ASP A 729 -15.66 35.26 -12.59
C ASP A 729 -14.30 35.40 -11.89
N ARG A 730 -13.99 36.58 -11.32
CA ARG A 730 -12.80 36.78 -10.50
C ARG A 730 -12.81 35.91 -9.23
N PHE A 731 -13.97 35.79 -8.58
CA PHE A 731 -14.13 34.96 -7.40
C PHE A 731 -13.83 33.48 -7.69
N ILE A 732 -14.41 32.91 -8.77
CA ILE A 732 -14.12 31.50 -9.11
C ILE A 732 -12.66 31.28 -9.47
N LEU A 733 -11.98 32.24 -10.09
CA LEU A 733 -10.55 32.16 -10.36
C LEU A 733 -9.72 32.25 -9.08
N ALA A 734 -10.07 33.06 -8.09
CA ALA A 734 -9.43 33.09 -6.78
C ALA A 734 -9.60 31.74 -6.05
N ARG A 735 -10.79 31.13 -6.11
CA ARG A 735 -11.03 29.78 -5.59
C ARG A 735 -10.17 28.71 -6.30
N LEU A 736 -9.98 28.85 -7.61
CA LEU A 736 -9.08 27.98 -8.39
C LEU A 736 -7.61 28.10 -7.93
N GLU A 737 -7.13 29.30 -7.63
CA GLU A 737 -5.74 29.49 -7.15
C GLU A 737 -5.54 28.81 -5.78
N ARG A 738 -6.51 28.86 -4.89
CA ARG A 738 -6.48 28.08 -3.64
C ARG A 738 -6.44 26.57 -3.91
N LEU A 739 -7.26 26.08 -4.83
CA LEU A 739 -7.27 24.68 -5.23
C LEU A 739 -5.89 24.26 -5.76
N LYS A 740 -5.30 25.03 -6.67
CA LYS A 740 -3.96 24.74 -7.23
C LYS A 740 -2.92 24.59 -6.12
N SER A 741 -2.86 25.55 -5.18
CA SER A 741 -1.92 25.49 -4.05
C SER A 741 -2.12 24.25 -3.19
N THR A 742 -3.39 23.88 -2.91
CA THR A 742 -3.73 22.69 -2.12
C THR A 742 -3.30 21.40 -2.83
N VAL A 743 -3.61 21.28 -4.13
CA VAL A 743 -3.31 20.09 -4.93
C VAL A 743 -1.80 19.92 -5.12
N LEU A 744 -1.06 21.03 -5.41
CA LEU A 744 0.39 20.98 -5.54
C LEU A 744 1.04 20.48 -4.24
N LYS A 745 0.67 21.05 -3.09
CA LYS A 745 1.17 20.63 -1.79
C LYS A 745 0.80 19.17 -1.47
N ALA A 746 -0.39 18.73 -1.82
CA ALA A 746 -0.81 17.35 -1.63
C ALA A 746 0.04 16.38 -2.45
N PHE A 747 0.30 16.67 -3.73
CA PHE A 747 1.19 15.85 -4.56
C PHE A 747 2.65 15.89 -4.07
N GLU A 748 3.16 17.02 -3.57
CA GLU A 748 4.48 17.11 -2.95
C GLU A 748 4.64 16.17 -1.77
N ASN A 749 3.58 16.02 -0.97
CA ASN A 749 3.55 15.19 0.22
C ASN A 749 3.02 13.76 -0.03
N TYR A 750 2.78 13.38 -1.28
CA TYR A 750 2.21 12.08 -1.66
C TYR A 750 0.79 11.84 -1.10
N ASP A 751 0.04 12.91 -0.77
CA ASP A 751 -1.33 12.84 -0.26
C ASP A 751 -2.35 12.92 -1.41
N PHE A 752 -2.54 11.80 -2.09
CA PHE A 752 -3.44 11.73 -3.25
C PHE A 752 -4.91 11.86 -2.85
N GLN A 753 -5.25 11.44 -1.63
CA GLN A 753 -6.59 11.57 -1.08
C GLN A 753 -6.99 13.05 -0.91
N ALA A 754 -6.13 13.85 -0.30
CA ALA A 754 -6.37 15.28 -0.15
C ALA A 754 -6.48 15.98 -1.52
N ALA A 755 -5.62 15.63 -2.49
CA ALA A 755 -5.69 16.16 -3.84
C ALA A 755 -7.04 15.84 -4.51
N PHE A 756 -7.48 14.57 -4.48
CA PHE A 756 -8.75 14.15 -5.07
C PHE A 756 -9.95 14.84 -4.42
N HIS A 757 -10.02 14.86 -3.09
CA HIS A 757 -11.15 15.48 -2.39
C HIS A 757 -11.21 17.00 -2.58
N ALA A 758 -10.08 17.68 -2.64
CA ALA A 758 -10.03 19.10 -2.95
C ALA A 758 -10.58 19.39 -4.35
N ILE A 759 -10.14 18.60 -5.36
CA ILE A 759 -10.66 18.73 -6.73
C ILE A 759 -12.16 18.43 -6.81
N LEU A 760 -12.60 17.33 -6.20
CA LEU A 760 -14.02 16.93 -6.22
C LEU A 760 -14.90 17.97 -5.53
N ASN A 761 -14.49 18.50 -4.38
CA ASN A 761 -15.22 19.53 -3.67
C ASN A 761 -15.35 20.81 -4.52
N PHE A 762 -14.26 21.27 -5.11
CA PHE A 762 -14.28 22.43 -6.02
C PHE A 762 -15.25 22.20 -7.19
N VAL A 763 -15.21 21.04 -7.83
CA VAL A 763 -16.09 20.71 -8.96
C VAL A 763 -17.56 20.64 -8.54
N VAL A 764 -17.88 20.08 -7.39
CA VAL A 764 -19.26 19.91 -6.93
C VAL A 764 -19.82 21.21 -6.33
N VAL A 765 -19.07 21.85 -5.45
CA VAL A 765 -19.55 23.01 -4.67
C VAL A 765 -19.31 24.31 -5.42
N ASP A 766 -18.05 24.62 -5.74
CA ASP A 766 -17.70 25.91 -6.32
C ASP A 766 -18.12 26.00 -7.79
N LEU A 767 -17.96 24.94 -8.59
CA LEU A 767 -18.33 24.96 -10.00
C LEU A 767 -19.81 24.63 -10.25
N SER A 768 -20.23 23.38 -9.92
CA SER A 768 -21.53 22.89 -10.36
C SER A 768 -22.69 23.58 -9.62
N SER A 769 -22.62 23.66 -8.28
CA SER A 769 -23.70 24.21 -7.45
C SER A 769 -23.72 25.74 -7.40
N LEU A 770 -22.64 26.39 -7.75
CA LEU A 770 -22.55 27.85 -7.72
C LEU A 770 -22.28 28.43 -9.11
N TYR A 771 -21.05 28.37 -9.59
CA TYR A 771 -20.62 29.13 -10.76
C TYR A 771 -21.41 28.80 -12.03
N ILE A 772 -21.50 27.49 -12.35
CA ILE A 772 -22.20 27.04 -13.55
C ILE A 772 -23.70 27.33 -13.47
N ASP A 773 -24.31 27.19 -12.29
CA ASP A 773 -25.72 27.43 -12.09
C ASP A 773 -26.05 28.91 -12.29
N VAL A 774 -25.28 29.82 -11.69
CA VAL A 774 -25.43 31.26 -11.78
C VAL A 774 -25.12 31.78 -13.19
N ALA A 775 -23.98 31.34 -13.78
CA ALA A 775 -23.52 31.83 -15.09
C ALA A 775 -24.35 31.32 -16.28
N ARG A 776 -25.31 30.40 -16.05
CA ARG A 776 -26.10 29.76 -17.12
C ARG A 776 -26.85 30.77 -18.01
N ASP A 777 -27.46 31.78 -17.42
CA ASP A 777 -28.18 32.82 -18.18
C ASP A 777 -27.22 33.63 -19.07
N ARG A 778 -26.03 34.01 -18.55
CA ARG A 778 -24.99 34.68 -19.33
C ARG A 778 -24.51 33.86 -20.51
N LEU A 779 -24.28 32.56 -20.28
CA LEU A 779 -23.78 31.63 -21.28
C LEU A 779 -24.79 31.37 -22.41
N TYR A 780 -26.10 31.27 -22.06
CA TYR A 780 -27.13 30.82 -23.03
C TYR A 780 -27.93 31.97 -23.63
N CYS A 781 -28.25 32.99 -22.84
CA CYS A 781 -29.18 34.02 -23.21
C CYS A 781 -28.51 35.30 -23.68
N SER A 782 -27.23 35.52 -23.43
CA SER A 782 -26.49 36.68 -23.93
C SER A 782 -26.13 36.52 -25.43
N GLY A 783 -25.79 37.64 -26.10
CA GLY A 783 -25.31 37.63 -27.48
C GLY A 783 -23.99 36.81 -27.64
N ALA A 784 -23.78 36.16 -28.77
CA ALA A 784 -22.66 35.31 -29.04
C ALA A 784 -21.30 35.94 -28.71
N HIS A 785 -21.13 37.21 -28.98
CA HIS A 785 -19.89 37.97 -28.79
C HIS A 785 -19.97 38.98 -27.64
N SER A 786 -21.02 38.92 -26.81
CA SER A 786 -21.18 39.85 -25.70
C SER A 786 -20.10 39.72 -24.65
N PHE A 787 -19.79 40.83 -23.96
CA PHE A 787 -18.79 40.85 -22.88
C PHE A 787 -19.12 39.84 -21.75
N GLU A 788 -20.37 39.75 -21.35
CA GLU A 788 -20.84 38.89 -20.26
C GLU A 788 -20.61 37.40 -20.59
N ARG A 789 -20.92 37.01 -21.83
CA ARG A 789 -20.72 35.62 -22.28
C ARG A 789 -19.23 35.30 -22.43
N ARG A 790 -18.43 36.19 -23.09
CA ARG A 790 -16.99 36.00 -23.27
C ARG A 790 -16.25 36.00 -21.93
N SER A 791 -16.67 36.79 -20.95
CA SER A 791 -16.14 36.73 -19.57
C SER A 791 -16.35 35.37 -18.93
N ALA A 792 -17.57 34.85 -18.96
CA ALA A 792 -17.89 33.53 -18.41
C ALA A 792 -17.12 32.40 -19.15
N GLN A 793 -17.01 32.48 -20.49
CA GLN A 793 -16.23 31.50 -21.25
C GLN A 793 -14.73 31.60 -20.93
N THR A 794 -14.16 32.78 -20.71
CA THR A 794 -12.78 32.98 -20.28
C THR A 794 -12.52 32.26 -18.94
N ALA A 795 -13.39 32.45 -17.95
CA ALA A 795 -13.27 31.79 -16.66
C ALA A 795 -13.38 30.26 -16.80
N LEU A 796 -14.36 29.76 -17.59
CA LEU A 796 -14.52 28.33 -17.85
C LEU A 796 -13.28 27.72 -18.55
N TYR A 797 -12.69 28.45 -19.51
CA TYR A 797 -11.47 28.01 -20.22
C TYR A 797 -10.29 27.86 -19.26
N VAL A 798 -10.03 28.88 -18.41
CA VAL A 798 -8.94 28.87 -17.43
C VAL A 798 -9.14 27.75 -16.41
N VAL A 799 -10.37 27.57 -15.91
CA VAL A 799 -10.72 26.52 -14.95
C VAL A 799 -10.53 25.14 -15.58
N LEU A 800 -11.03 24.92 -16.80
CA LEU A 800 -10.96 23.61 -17.47
C LEU A 800 -9.51 23.19 -17.75
N ASP A 801 -8.67 24.11 -18.27
CA ASP A 801 -7.25 23.82 -18.50
C ASP A 801 -6.52 23.43 -17.20
N ALA A 802 -6.73 24.20 -16.12
CA ALA A 802 -6.13 23.89 -14.84
C ALA A 802 -6.63 22.56 -14.25
N LEU A 803 -7.93 22.31 -14.34
CA LEU A 803 -8.58 21.13 -13.80
C LEU A 803 -8.08 19.84 -14.47
N VAL A 804 -8.00 19.82 -15.81
CA VAL A 804 -7.52 18.62 -16.53
C VAL A 804 -6.06 18.32 -16.24
N ARG A 805 -5.22 19.35 -16.04
CA ARG A 805 -3.82 19.16 -15.65
C ARG A 805 -3.71 18.58 -14.23
N MET A 806 -4.51 19.05 -13.28
CA MET A 806 -4.53 18.51 -11.90
C MET A 806 -5.11 17.09 -11.84
N LEU A 807 -6.04 16.75 -12.72
CA LEU A 807 -6.63 15.41 -12.82
C LEU A 807 -5.73 14.40 -13.55
N ALA A 808 -4.82 14.85 -14.40
CA ALA A 808 -4.01 13.99 -15.25
C ALA A 808 -3.18 12.94 -14.51
N PRO A 809 -2.60 13.20 -13.31
CA PRO A 809 -1.95 12.14 -12.54
C PRO A 809 -2.93 11.07 -12.04
N LEU A 810 -4.15 11.43 -11.71
CA LEU A 810 -5.14 10.55 -11.07
C LEU A 810 -5.98 9.75 -12.09
N ILE A 811 -6.51 10.41 -13.12
CA ILE A 811 -7.35 9.84 -14.19
C ILE A 811 -6.81 10.18 -15.58
N PRO A 812 -5.67 9.60 -15.95
CA PRO A 812 -4.89 10.00 -17.11
C PRO A 812 -5.65 9.90 -18.43
N PHE A 813 -6.51 8.89 -18.59
CA PHE A 813 -7.27 8.69 -19.82
C PHE A 813 -8.33 9.76 -20.02
N THR A 814 -9.14 10.01 -18.99
CA THR A 814 -10.21 11.02 -19.05
C THR A 814 -9.64 12.42 -19.17
N ALA A 815 -8.57 12.74 -18.42
CA ALA A 815 -7.93 14.03 -18.48
C ALA A 815 -7.39 14.33 -19.89
N ASP A 816 -6.72 13.37 -20.51
CA ASP A 816 -6.20 13.52 -21.88
C ASP A 816 -7.35 13.60 -22.90
N GLU A 817 -8.41 12.78 -22.75
CA GLU A 817 -9.60 12.83 -23.62
C GLU A 817 -10.27 14.21 -23.59
N VAL A 818 -10.39 14.83 -22.41
CA VAL A 818 -10.94 16.18 -22.24
C VAL A 818 -10.01 17.21 -22.84
N TYR A 819 -8.71 17.13 -22.52
CA TYR A 819 -7.69 18.07 -23.02
C TYR A 819 -7.64 18.13 -24.55
N LEU A 820 -7.77 17.00 -25.23
CA LEU A 820 -7.79 16.93 -26.69
C LEU A 820 -8.93 17.72 -27.33
N ARG A 821 -9.93 18.16 -26.54
CA ARG A 821 -11.09 18.94 -27.00
C ARG A 821 -11.08 20.41 -26.53
N ILE A 822 -10.07 20.79 -25.76
CA ILE A 822 -9.90 22.20 -25.35
C ILE A 822 -9.52 23.03 -26.58
N PRO A 823 -10.18 24.20 -26.81
CA PRO A 823 -9.81 25.09 -27.90
C PRO A 823 -8.34 25.53 -27.82
N ARG A 824 -7.64 25.59 -28.97
CA ARG A 824 -6.24 26.05 -29.07
C ARG A 824 -5.28 25.36 -28.09
N ARG A 825 -5.45 24.07 -27.84
CA ARG A 825 -4.51 23.31 -27.02
C ARG A 825 -3.07 23.44 -27.52
N THR A 826 -2.11 23.54 -26.59
CA THR A 826 -0.69 23.81 -26.85
C THR A 826 0.17 22.56 -27.01
N ALA A 827 -0.33 21.39 -26.64
CA ALA A 827 0.40 20.12 -26.70
C ALA A 827 -0.46 19.01 -27.31
N GLU A 828 0.17 17.91 -27.70
CA GLU A 828 -0.51 16.71 -28.25
C GLU A 828 -1.13 15.82 -27.17
N SER A 829 -0.74 16.02 -25.92
CA SER A 829 -1.30 15.33 -24.74
C SER A 829 -1.18 16.23 -23.51
N VAL A 830 -2.13 16.15 -22.60
CA VAL A 830 -2.09 16.86 -21.30
C VAL A 830 -0.86 16.48 -20.48
N HIS A 831 -0.37 15.26 -20.63
CA HIS A 831 0.80 14.75 -19.91
C HIS A 831 2.10 15.47 -20.26
N LEU A 832 2.19 16.07 -21.44
CA LEU A 832 3.35 16.87 -21.84
C LEU A 832 3.40 18.25 -21.18
N LEU A 833 2.29 18.68 -20.55
CA LEU A 833 2.22 19.93 -19.82
C LEU A 833 2.72 19.79 -18.38
N THR A 834 3.01 20.93 -17.76
CA THR A 834 3.25 20.99 -16.30
C THR A 834 1.93 21.17 -15.55
N LEU A 835 1.91 20.84 -14.25
CA LEU A 835 0.84 21.26 -13.37
C LEU A 835 0.66 22.79 -13.43
N PRO A 836 -0.57 23.30 -13.28
CA PRO A 836 -0.81 24.72 -13.35
C PRO A 836 -0.13 25.41 -12.15
N ALA A 837 0.75 26.38 -12.43
CA ALA A 837 1.37 27.16 -11.37
C ALA A 837 0.32 27.96 -10.61
N ALA A 838 0.45 28.01 -9.29
CA ALA A 838 -0.36 28.91 -8.47
C ALA A 838 0.08 30.36 -8.73
N ARG A 839 -0.89 31.27 -8.81
CA ARG A 839 -0.70 32.70 -9.00
C ARG A 839 -1.22 33.46 -7.78
N PRO A 840 -0.40 33.62 -6.71
CA PRO A 840 -0.83 34.24 -5.46
C PRO A 840 -1.37 35.66 -5.63
N GLU A 841 -0.96 36.35 -6.68
CA GLU A 841 -1.46 37.68 -7.05
C GLU A 841 -2.95 37.74 -7.44
N LEU A 842 -3.54 36.58 -7.74
CA LEU A 842 -4.98 36.47 -8.03
C LEU A 842 -5.80 36.14 -6.78
N LEU A 843 -5.15 35.89 -5.64
CA LEU A 843 -5.83 35.77 -4.35
C LEU A 843 -6.25 37.16 -3.86
N ASP A 844 -7.54 37.34 -3.65
CA ASP A 844 -8.13 38.57 -3.13
C ASP A 844 -8.92 38.26 -1.85
N PRO A 845 -8.27 38.40 -0.67
CA PRO A 845 -8.94 38.11 0.61
C PRO A 845 -10.17 38.98 0.87
N ALA A 846 -10.21 40.23 0.34
CA ALA A 846 -11.34 41.12 0.48
C ALA A 846 -12.53 40.61 -0.36
N LEU A 847 -12.27 40.21 -1.60
CA LEU A 847 -13.25 39.58 -2.48
C LEU A 847 -13.80 38.30 -1.86
N GLU A 848 -12.92 37.45 -1.34
CA GLU A 848 -13.37 36.18 -0.72
C GLU A 848 -14.23 36.42 0.52
N ALA A 849 -13.87 37.35 1.40
CA ALA A 849 -14.66 37.69 2.57
C ALA A 849 -16.02 38.29 2.19
N ARG A 850 -16.07 39.11 1.13
CA ARG A 850 -17.31 39.61 0.56
C ARG A 850 -18.18 38.45 0.02
N TRP A 851 -17.62 37.57 -0.77
CA TRP A 851 -18.35 36.43 -1.34
C TRP A 851 -18.84 35.46 -0.28
N GLN A 852 -18.11 35.25 0.79
CA GLN A 852 -18.57 34.43 1.89
C GLN A 852 -19.92 34.93 2.46
N ARG A 853 -20.08 36.27 2.59
CA ARG A 853 -21.34 36.89 3.02
C ARG A 853 -22.42 36.74 1.96
N LEU A 854 -22.12 37.00 0.69
CA LEU A 854 -23.04 36.82 -0.43
C LEU A 854 -23.56 35.39 -0.54
N LEU A 855 -22.70 34.40 -0.35
CA LEU A 855 -23.08 32.97 -0.36
C LEU A 855 -23.96 32.60 0.81
N GLN A 856 -23.74 33.16 2.01
CA GLN A 856 -24.61 32.98 3.15
C GLN A 856 -25.99 33.57 2.87
N LEU A 857 -26.06 34.77 2.24
CA LEU A 857 -27.33 35.41 1.84
C LEU A 857 -28.05 34.56 0.77
N ARG A 858 -27.28 34.01 -0.22
CA ARG A 858 -27.83 33.09 -1.22
C ARG A 858 -28.44 31.86 -0.56
N ASP A 859 -27.78 31.26 0.42
CA ASP A 859 -28.33 30.11 1.15
C ASP A 859 -29.67 30.39 1.84
N GLN A 860 -29.79 31.56 2.47
CA GLN A 860 -31.05 31.99 3.06
C GLN A 860 -32.16 32.25 2.01
N THR A 861 -31.75 32.81 0.87
CA THR A 861 -32.66 33.05 -0.26
C THR A 861 -33.17 31.74 -0.87
N LEU A 862 -32.28 30.76 -1.06
CA LEU A 862 -32.69 29.44 -1.57
C LEU A 862 -33.67 28.73 -0.65
N LYS A 863 -33.49 28.83 0.68
CA LYS A 863 -34.50 28.33 1.65
C LYS A 863 -35.87 29.03 1.51
N LEU A 864 -35.86 30.34 1.31
CA LEU A 864 -37.08 31.11 1.08
C LEU A 864 -37.77 30.70 -0.23
N LEU A 865 -37.00 30.55 -1.31
CA LEU A 865 -37.53 30.11 -2.61
C LEU A 865 -38.10 28.68 -2.55
N GLU A 866 -37.48 27.80 -1.78
CA GLU A 866 -38.01 26.45 -1.57
C GLU A 866 -39.32 26.46 -0.78
N GLN A 867 -39.48 27.30 0.25
CA GLN A 867 -40.78 27.52 0.94
C GLN A 867 -41.87 28.02 -0.01
N MET A 868 -41.54 29.00 -0.87
CA MET A 868 -42.47 29.51 -1.88
C MET A 868 -42.87 28.44 -2.91
N ARG A 869 -41.92 27.53 -3.26
CA ARG A 869 -42.21 26.42 -4.16
C ARG A 869 -43.13 25.39 -3.52
N GLN A 870 -42.87 25.04 -2.25
CA GLN A 870 -43.68 24.08 -1.50
C GLN A 870 -45.13 24.59 -1.27
N SER A 871 -45.30 25.90 -1.11
CA SER A 871 -46.62 26.53 -1.01
C SER A 871 -47.36 26.66 -2.34
N GLY A 872 -46.71 26.36 -3.48
CA GLY A 872 -47.28 26.56 -4.82
C GLY A 872 -47.32 28.02 -5.29
N THR A 873 -46.67 28.96 -4.58
CA THR A 873 -46.60 30.38 -4.96
C THR A 873 -45.77 30.56 -6.25
N ILE A 874 -44.72 29.75 -6.40
CA ILE A 874 -43.87 29.69 -7.60
C ILE A 874 -43.63 28.22 -8.00
N GLY A 875 -43.43 27.99 -9.30
CA GLY A 875 -43.00 26.72 -9.84
C GLY A 875 -41.45 26.63 -10.03
N ALA A 876 -40.83 27.77 -10.32
CA ALA A 876 -39.39 27.89 -10.54
C ALA A 876 -38.82 29.19 -9.95
N PRO A 877 -37.51 29.23 -9.59
CA PRO A 877 -36.88 30.45 -9.02
C PRO A 877 -37.07 31.71 -9.89
N LEU A 878 -37.03 31.58 -11.21
CA LEU A 878 -37.27 32.70 -12.14
C LEU A 878 -38.68 33.26 -12.09
N GLU A 879 -39.64 32.66 -11.40
CA GLU A 879 -40.95 33.20 -11.14
C GLU A 879 -41.01 34.11 -9.90
N ALA A 880 -39.87 34.24 -9.19
CA ALA A 880 -39.81 35.02 -7.95
C ALA A 880 -39.23 36.42 -8.18
N GLN A 881 -39.73 37.35 -7.35
CA GLN A 881 -39.11 38.59 -6.98
C GLN A 881 -38.69 38.52 -5.54
N ILE A 882 -37.43 38.90 -5.24
CA ILE A 882 -36.89 38.92 -3.88
C ILE A 882 -36.61 40.36 -3.48
N ALA A 883 -37.10 40.79 -2.34
CA ALA A 883 -36.72 42.06 -1.75
C ALA A 883 -35.73 41.82 -0.60
N VAL A 884 -34.65 42.57 -0.55
CA VAL A 884 -33.54 42.40 0.41
C VAL A 884 -33.37 43.70 1.20
N GLY A 885 -33.30 43.59 2.51
CA GLY A 885 -32.98 44.72 3.39
C GLY A 885 -31.98 44.32 4.46
N THR A 886 -31.20 45.27 4.96
CA THR A 886 -30.28 45.06 6.08
C THR A 886 -30.99 45.26 7.42
N THR A 887 -30.73 44.39 8.40
CA THR A 887 -31.32 44.48 9.76
C THR A 887 -30.34 45.04 10.79
N GLY A 888 -29.10 45.37 10.38
CA GLY A 888 -28.08 45.98 11.24
C GLY A 888 -28.26 47.52 11.39
N ASP A 889 -27.71 48.10 12.45
CA ASP A 889 -27.77 49.50 12.81
C ASP A 889 -26.91 50.45 11.95
N GLY A 890 -26.28 49.96 10.90
CA GLY A 890 -25.42 50.73 10.00
C GLY A 890 -24.10 51.25 10.60
N THR A 891 -23.84 50.96 11.89
CA THR A 891 -22.69 51.50 12.62
C THR A 891 -21.43 50.64 12.53
N THR A 892 -21.56 49.39 12.12
CA THR A 892 -20.39 48.55 11.85
C THR A 892 -20.02 48.62 10.36
N GLY A 893 -18.86 49.12 10.04
CA GLY A 893 -18.33 49.32 8.69
C GLY A 893 -18.19 48.01 7.83
N ASP A 894 -19.18 47.12 7.94
CA ASP A 894 -19.18 45.76 7.43
C ASP A 894 -19.68 45.65 5.97
N GLY A 895 -19.48 46.64 5.13
CA GLY A 895 -19.55 46.45 3.69
C GLY A 895 -20.94 46.17 3.07
N TRP A 896 -22.04 46.25 3.82
CA TRP A 896 -23.41 46.18 3.30
C TRP A 896 -23.96 47.55 2.80
N ALA A 897 -23.13 48.59 2.88
CA ALA A 897 -23.56 49.97 2.59
C ALA A 897 -23.98 50.16 1.15
N ASP A 898 -23.70 49.21 0.21
CA ASP A 898 -24.03 49.36 -1.19
C ASP A 898 -24.86 48.22 -1.81
N LEU A 899 -25.87 47.70 -1.07
CA LEU A 899 -26.84 46.74 -1.62
C LEU A 899 -27.48 47.24 -2.93
N GLN A 900 -27.64 48.54 -3.09
CA GLN A 900 -28.22 49.12 -4.31
C GLN A 900 -27.30 48.89 -5.52
N ALA A 901 -26.00 49.03 -5.32
CA ALA A 901 -25.00 48.70 -6.35
C ALA A 901 -24.94 47.18 -6.67
N ASP A 902 -25.28 46.34 -5.69
CA ASP A 902 -25.27 44.88 -5.82
C ASP A 902 -26.58 44.30 -6.39
N ARG A 903 -27.61 45.10 -6.64
CA ARG A 903 -28.93 44.61 -7.07
C ARG A 903 -28.85 43.62 -8.25
N ASP A 904 -28.07 43.93 -9.28
CA ASP A 904 -27.96 43.11 -10.49
C ASP A 904 -27.13 41.85 -10.22
N LEU A 905 -26.10 41.93 -9.39
CA LEU A 905 -25.33 40.79 -8.91
C LEU A 905 -26.18 39.83 -8.05
N LEU A 906 -26.99 40.36 -7.15
CA LEU A 906 -27.91 39.58 -6.32
C LEU A 906 -28.98 38.90 -7.17
N LYS A 907 -29.50 39.55 -8.18
CA LYS A 907 -30.47 38.99 -9.13
C LYS A 907 -29.87 37.77 -9.84
N GLU A 908 -28.63 37.91 -10.34
CA GLU A 908 -27.90 36.81 -10.97
C GLU A 908 -27.61 35.68 -9.96
N LEU A 909 -27.12 36.03 -8.77
CA LEU A 909 -26.73 35.09 -7.72
C LEU A 909 -27.91 34.27 -7.19
N PHE A 910 -29.09 34.87 -7.06
CA PHE A 910 -30.31 34.18 -6.61
C PHE A 910 -31.06 33.44 -7.73
N ILE A 911 -30.71 33.75 -8.99
CA ILE A 911 -31.39 33.21 -10.19
C ILE A 911 -32.88 33.55 -10.18
N VAL A 912 -33.21 34.81 -9.90
CA VAL A 912 -34.61 35.31 -9.84
C VAL A 912 -34.86 36.36 -10.93
N SER A 913 -36.13 36.64 -11.21
CA SER A 913 -36.49 37.63 -12.22
C SER A 913 -36.20 39.05 -11.78
N GLU A 914 -36.34 39.36 -10.49
CA GLU A 914 -36.13 40.70 -9.97
C GLU A 914 -35.60 40.66 -8.53
N VAL A 915 -34.68 41.58 -8.22
CA VAL A 915 -34.32 41.91 -6.84
C VAL A 915 -34.66 43.38 -6.55
N LYS A 916 -35.31 43.62 -5.42
CA LYS A 916 -35.56 44.95 -4.89
C LYS A 916 -34.79 45.18 -3.62
N ILE A 917 -34.26 46.36 -3.42
CA ILE A 917 -33.59 46.73 -2.18
C ILE A 917 -34.57 47.54 -1.35
N LEU A 918 -34.85 47.05 -0.13
CA LEU A 918 -35.77 47.67 0.83
C LEU A 918 -35.12 48.89 1.47
N ALA A 919 -35.88 49.98 1.56
CA ALA A 919 -35.46 51.15 2.32
C ALA A 919 -35.59 50.87 3.84
N GLU A 920 -34.77 51.54 4.66
CA GLU A 920 -34.75 51.39 6.12
C GLU A 920 -36.13 51.44 6.78
N PRO A 921 -37.06 52.37 6.41
CA PRO A 921 -38.41 52.39 6.98
C PRO A 921 -39.21 51.10 6.70
N GLU A 922 -39.05 50.53 5.50
CA GLU A 922 -39.72 49.28 5.09
C GLU A 922 -39.19 48.09 5.91
N VAL A 923 -37.86 48.03 6.13
CA VAL A 923 -37.24 47.02 6.99
C VAL A 923 -37.77 47.10 8.41
N ARG A 924 -37.82 48.29 9.03
CA ARG A 924 -38.35 48.47 10.38
C ARG A 924 -39.81 48.03 10.48
N GLN A 925 -40.64 48.37 9.50
CA GLN A 925 -42.02 47.95 9.46
C GLN A 925 -42.18 46.42 9.38
N LEU A 926 -41.38 45.77 8.57
CA LEU A 926 -41.37 44.32 8.44
C LEU A 926 -40.90 43.63 9.73
N LEU A 927 -39.83 44.12 10.35
CA LEU A 927 -39.34 43.62 11.63
C LEU A 927 -40.36 43.76 12.76
N ALA A 928 -41.09 44.88 12.80
CA ALA A 928 -42.20 45.09 13.73
C ALA A 928 -43.33 44.09 13.52
N ARG A 929 -43.69 43.78 12.26
CA ARG A 929 -44.70 42.75 11.92
C ARG A 929 -44.24 41.34 12.28
N ALA A 930 -42.96 41.07 12.17
CA ALA A 930 -42.39 39.76 12.52
C ALA A 930 -42.56 39.40 13.99
N GLY A 931 -42.67 40.42 14.90
CA GLY A 931 -42.85 40.16 16.33
C GLY A 931 -41.83 39.23 16.98
N GLY A 932 -40.63 39.17 16.44
CA GLY A 932 -39.56 38.25 16.88
C GLY A 932 -39.52 36.90 16.15
N ALA A 933 -40.47 36.59 15.27
CA ALA A 933 -40.42 35.39 14.44
C ALA A 933 -39.33 35.52 13.35
N ARG A 934 -38.54 34.45 13.13
CA ARG A 934 -37.52 34.43 12.06
C ARG A 934 -38.10 34.19 10.67
N GLU A 935 -39.31 33.62 10.60
CA GLU A 935 -40.03 33.35 9.36
C GLU A 935 -41.51 33.72 9.56
N PHE A 936 -42.09 34.43 8.60
CA PHE A 936 -43.50 34.75 8.64
C PHE A 936 -44.08 34.90 7.23
N HIS A 937 -45.36 34.69 7.10
CA HIS A 937 -46.13 34.85 5.87
C HIS A 937 -47.28 35.88 6.08
N SER A 938 -47.32 36.88 5.24
CA SER A 938 -48.34 37.90 5.29
C SER A 938 -48.67 38.42 3.89
N ASP A 939 -49.94 38.53 3.56
CA ASP A 939 -50.43 39.14 2.31
C ASP A 939 -49.84 38.56 1.01
N GLY A 940 -49.61 37.24 1.00
CA GLY A 940 -48.98 36.56 -0.15
C GLY A 940 -47.48 36.72 -0.25
N HIS A 941 -46.83 37.31 0.75
CA HIS A 941 -45.37 37.47 0.85
C HIS A 941 -44.79 36.52 1.89
N PHE A 942 -43.70 35.88 1.54
CA PHE A 942 -42.86 35.07 2.47
C PHE A 942 -41.71 35.94 2.95
N ALA A 943 -41.46 35.98 4.25
CA ALA A 943 -40.36 36.73 4.82
C ALA A 943 -39.48 35.84 5.69
N ARG A 944 -38.15 36.06 5.59
CA ARG A 944 -37.16 35.38 6.37
C ARG A 944 -36.11 36.35 6.90
N ILE A 945 -35.83 36.28 8.20
CA ILE A 945 -34.83 37.11 8.88
C ILE A 945 -33.60 36.25 9.10
N SER A 946 -32.43 36.74 8.67
CA SER A 946 -31.11 36.14 8.86
C SER A 946 -30.31 36.97 9.85
N ASP A 947 -29.62 36.30 10.79
CA ASP A 947 -28.65 36.94 11.71
C ASP A 947 -27.24 36.99 11.09
N ASN A 948 -26.95 36.08 10.16
CA ASN A 948 -25.68 36.03 9.48
C ASN A 948 -25.87 35.69 7.99
N PRO A 949 -25.67 36.63 7.10
CA PRO A 949 -25.53 38.07 7.38
C PRO A 949 -26.84 38.67 7.91
N PRO A 950 -26.77 39.80 8.63
CA PRO A 950 -27.98 40.45 9.20
C PRO A 950 -28.84 41.06 8.08
N ALA A 951 -29.84 40.30 7.66
CA ALA A 951 -30.71 40.66 6.53
C ALA A 951 -32.14 40.20 6.73
N ILE A 952 -33.10 40.93 6.11
CA ILE A 952 -34.46 40.48 5.88
C ILE A 952 -34.65 40.22 4.38
N LEU A 953 -35.20 39.05 4.08
CA LEU A 953 -35.56 38.63 2.72
C LEU A 953 -37.08 38.52 2.62
N VAL A 954 -37.66 39.11 1.58
CA VAL A 954 -39.09 39.00 1.29
C VAL A 954 -39.29 38.49 -0.12
N GLY A 955 -39.97 37.36 -0.25
CA GLY A 955 -40.26 36.71 -1.52
C GLY A 955 -41.71 36.79 -1.94
N GLN A 956 -41.95 37.09 -3.17
CA GLN A 956 -43.26 37.09 -3.82
C GLN A 956 -43.14 36.62 -5.28
N ARG A 957 -44.25 36.27 -5.90
CA ARG A 957 -44.27 36.02 -7.35
C ARG A 957 -43.86 37.27 -8.12
N ALA A 958 -43.01 37.13 -9.10
CA ALA A 958 -42.57 38.26 -9.94
C ALA A 958 -43.73 38.79 -10.77
N PRO A 959 -43.88 40.13 -10.85
CA PRO A 959 -44.94 40.77 -11.65
C PRO A 959 -44.65 40.67 -13.15
N GLY A 960 -45.73 40.83 -13.94
CA GLY A 960 -45.63 40.93 -15.40
C GLY A 960 -45.72 39.57 -16.11
N GLN A 961 -45.14 39.46 -17.28
CA GLN A 961 -45.26 38.30 -18.16
C GLN A 961 -43.90 37.57 -18.35
N LYS A 962 -43.95 36.28 -18.65
CA LYS A 962 -42.75 35.44 -18.85
C LYS A 962 -42.13 35.70 -20.24
N CYS A 963 -40.88 36.05 -20.30
CA CYS A 963 -40.13 36.12 -21.55
C CYS A 963 -39.97 34.73 -22.19
N GLN A 964 -40.40 34.55 -23.43
CA GLN A 964 -40.36 33.24 -24.13
C GLN A 964 -38.96 32.78 -24.44
N ARG A 965 -37.93 33.64 -24.38
CA ARG A 965 -36.53 33.29 -24.64
C ARG A 965 -35.71 33.00 -23.40
N CYS A 966 -35.68 33.92 -22.40
CA CYS A 966 -34.83 33.73 -21.19
C CYS A 966 -35.62 33.29 -19.95
N TRP A 967 -36.97 33.21 -20.06
CA TRP A 967 -37.92 32.79 -19.02
C TRP A 967 -38.04 33.72 -17.80
N CYS A 968 -37.27 34.81 -17.74
CA CYS A 968 -37.46 35.82 -16.70
C CYS A 968 -38.79 36.51 -16.86
N TYR A 969 -39.45 36.90 -15.76
CA TYR A 969 -40.63 37.75 -15.76
C TYR A 969 -40.25 39.22 -15.90
N TYR A 970 -41.07 40.01 -16.62
CA TYR A 970 -40.81 41.43 -16.86
C TYR A 970 -42.13 42.18 -16.94
N ALA A 971 -42.14 43.46 -16.45
CA ALA A 971 -43.34 44.29 -16.36
C ALA A 971 -43.40 45.41 -17.41
N ASP A 972 -42.30 45.67 -18.17
CA ASP A 972 -42.26 46.72 -19.17
C ASP A 972 -43.07 46.33 -20.42
N GLY A 973 -44.19 46.92 -20.62
CA GLY A 973 -45.20 46.65 -21.64
C GLY A 973 -44.83 46.89 -23.11
N GLY A 974 -43.56 46.78 -23.48
CA GLY A 974 -43.07 47.07 -24.83
C GLY A 974 -43.15 45.95 -25.87
N HIS A 975 -43.28 44.66 -25.42
CA HIS A 975 -43.34 43.51 -26.34
C HIS A 975 -44.01 42.31 -25.68
N PRO A 976 -44.96 41.63 -26.34
CA PRO A 976 -45.79 40.60 -25.73
C PRO A 976 -45.02 39.27 -25.46
N GLU A 977 -43.87 39.06 -26.03
CA GLU A 977 -43.15 37.78 -25.94
C GLU A 977 -41.74 37.90 -25.37
N LEU A 978 -41.06 39.05 -25.47
CA LEU A 978 -39.64 39.20 -25.14
C LEU A 978 -39.41 40.38 -24.19
N CYS A 979 -38.58 40.19 -23.17
CA CYS A 979 -38.03 41.29 -22.37
C CYS A 979 -37.07 42.18 -23.22
N VAL A 980 -36.78 43.39 -22.71
CA VAL A 980 -35.94 44.36 -23.40
C VAL A 980 -34.60 43.77 -23.84
N ARG A 981 -33.90 43.04 -22.95
CA ARG A 981 -32.60 42.37 -23.27
C ARG A 981 -32.74 41.37 -24.43
N CYS A 982 -33.70 40.48 -24.37
CA CYS A 982 -33.89 39.44 -25.38
C CYS A 982 -34.33 40.00 -26.72
N ARG A 983 -35.11 41.08 -26.72
CA ARG A 983 -35.49 41.76 -27.94
C ARG A 983 -34.29 42.37 -28.64
N ALA A 984 -33.42 43.05 -27.90
CA ALA A 984 -32.20 43.61 -28.49
C ALA A 984 -31.33 42.56 -29.17
N ILE A 985 -31.18 41.37 -28.53
CA ILE A 985 -30.31 40.24 -29.04
C ILE A 985 -30.96 39.59 -30.29
N VAL A 986 -32.28 39.45 -30.37
CA VAL A 986 -32.99 38.81 -31.50
C VAL A 986 -33.04 39.72 -32.70
N GLN A 987 -33.01 41.07 -32.51
CA GLN A 987 -33.02 42.05 -33.57
C GLN A 987 -31.63 42.32 -34.18
N THR A 988 -30.54 41.96 -33.49
CA THR A 988 -29.16 41.96 -34.00
C THR A 988 -28.81 40.64 -34.69
#